data_60f8d89a14f83fd263bd405bfb7ae322
#
_entry.id   60f8d89a14f83fd263bd405bfb7ae322
#
_cell.length_a   1.000
_cell.length_b   1.000
_cell.length_c   1.000
_cell.angle_alpha   90.00
_cell.angle_beta   90.00
_cell.angle_gamma   90.00
#
_symmetry.space_group_name_H-M   'P 1'
#
loop_
_entity.id
_entity.type
_entity.pdbx_description
1 polymer ?
#
loop_
_entity_poly.entity_id
_entity_poly.type
_entity_poly.pdbx_seq_one_letter_code
_entity_poly.pdbx_strand_id
1 'polypeptide(L)'
;MRKTFVQLDRRPRRTSRPVLFLTIASALVATPPADALAQVGGRAAKERARTAPRSQVAGSDTLRLYYVGYPVGHERWTLSAGGDGTRRFTTELDYVDRGRRTHLRTEATLAPDWTPRTLSTTRLTDTTSTVESRVVLAGSRAIVDYRSRHDTVVVQGRPFAITGATPVAQHFPLVRHWLAKGRPAVVKVIPGAPTNDVQVAWRGRDTVQVLARTTILDRYAVNGVVWGQESVWLDGNGLLAAFSTAGGGGLTMEAVRLSLDEALPQLRRSATRDRMRELVALSRTVHPVARGTIALIGATLIDGTGRDAIPHAVVVVSDGRIAAVGAHDQVTIPPNAKRIDLTGRTIMPGLWDMHTHLMQMEWGPVYLAAGVTSARDMGNVVDFIVPFRATVDSGLALGPRMPLAGLVDGGGPNAFGAENATTPEEGRAVVRKYRALGFEQVKLYSLLTPAVVRAIADEAHRLGMTVTGHVPTALTVAAAVDSGMDHIAHLPIRGDASSDSVQRLIAHLRERGTVIDPTASWGELLQHSTAEPLANFQPGIAKLPPVLAQRIAAMGIATVDSATAHARLARTLSIIGALHAAGVPVIAGTDEGVPGFSVYREIELYVAAGFTPMEALRAATAVSAKAMGMEDRLGTLETGKLADLVVLDANPLERIANVRRVSLVMKGGTLWRSADIWRAVGFR
;
A
#
# COMPACT_ATOMS: atom_id res chain seq x y z
N MET A 1 0.68 53.16 -45.61
CA MET A 1 1.29 54.42 -45.14
C MET A 1 2.29 54.14 -44.05
N ARG A 2 3.48 54.66 -44.30
CA ARG A 2 4.68 54.56 -43.44
C ARG A 2 4.50 55.25 -42.09
N LYS A 3 5.24 54.76 -41.07
CA LYS A 3 6.15 55.42 -40.11
C LYS A 3 5.95 54.83 -38.70
N THR A 4 6.87 54.62 -37.77
CA THR A 4 8.34 54.80 -37.73
C THR A 4 8.80 54.17 -36.44
N PHE A 5 9.96 53.54 -36.46
CA PHE A 5 10.71 53.04 -35.27
C PHE A 5 11.08 54.20 -34.33
N VAL A 6 11.04 53.94 -33.00
CA VAL A 6 11.94 54.54 -32.02
C VAL A 6 12.45 53.48 -31.06
N GLN A 7 13.74 53.26 -31.15
CA GLN A 7 14.58 52.46 -30.29
C GLN A 7 15.09 53.37 -29.16
N LEU A 8 14.92 52.96 -27.92
CA LEU A 8 15.62 53.58 -26.79
C LEU A 8 16.27 52.51 -25.94
N ASP A 9 17.57 52.43 -26.10
CA ASP A 9 18.57 51.73 -25.32
C ASP A 9 18.72 52.40 -23.94
N ARG A 10 18.53 51.67 -22.83
CA ARG A 10 19.03 52.05 -21.50
C ARG A 10 19.37 50.81 -20.68
N ARG A 11 20.65 50.51 -20.60
CA ARG A 11 21.23 49.63 -19.59
C ARG A 11 21.11 50.26 -18.19
N PRO A 12 20.74 49.51 -17.13
CA PRO A 12 20.94 49.97 -15.75
C PRO A 12 22.28 49.49 -15.19
N ARG A 13 22.84 50.37 -14.41
CA ARG A 13 24.12 50.31 -13.72
C ARG A 13 24.15 49.16 -12.68
N ARG A 14 25.30 48.46 -12.61
CA ARG A 14 25.70 47.59 -11.53
C ARG A 14 25.82 48.37 -10.21
N THR A 15 25.10 47.97 -9.18
CA THR A 15 25.44 48.25 -7.77
C THR A 15 25.84 46.96 -7.11
N SER A 16 27.12 46.88 -6.79
CA SER A 16 27.74 45.83 -5.98
C SER A 16 27.29 45.92 -4.55
N ARG A 17 26.77 44.81 -3.99
CA ARG A 17 26.67 44.58 -2.54
C ARG A 17 27.57 43.42 -2.16
N PRO A 18 28.26 43.47 -1.00
CA PRO A 18 29.27 42.51 -0.63
C PRO A 18 28.64 41.18 -0.19
N VAL A 19 29.19 40.08 -0.70
CA VAL A 19 28.89 38.70 -0.28
C VAL A 19 29.68 38.45 1.00
N LEU A 20 28.97 38.20 2.09
CA LEU A 20 29.54 37.77 3.37
C LEU A 20 29.89 36.26 3.25
N PHE A 21 31.17 35.92 3.16
CA PHE A 21 31.65 34.57 3.27
C PHE A 21 31.56 34.12 4.72
N LEU A 22 30.66 33.17 5.00
CA LEU A 22 30.65 32.43 6.26
C LEU A 22 31.58 31.23 6.10
N THR A 23 32.76 31.32 6.67
CA THR A 23 33.71 30.19 6.78
C THR A 23 33.17 29.21 7.80
N ILE A 24 32.73 28.04 7.32
CA ILE A 24 32.42 26.88 8.18
C ILE A 24 33.73 26.18 8.49
N ALA A 25 34.18 26.30 9.74
CA ALA A 25 35.31 25.54 10.25
C ALA A 25 34.94 24.04 10.33
N SER A 26 35.64 23.21 9.58
CA SER A 26 35.55 21.75 9.65
C SER A 26 36.16 21.28 10.96
N ALA A 27 35.33 20.93 11.93
CA ALA A 27 35.76 20.17 13.10
C ALA A 27 35.97 18.70 12.69
N LEU A 28 37.20 18.25 12.69
CA LEU A 28 37.55 16.83 12.63
C LEU A 28 36.98 16.14 13.88
N VAL A 29 35.94 15.34 13.70
CA VAL A 29 35.48 14.40 14.73
C VAL A 29 36.32 13.14 14.60
N ALA A 30 37.25 12.97 15.56
CA ALA A 30 38.01 11.74 15.72
C ALA A 30 37.06 10.60 16.09
N THR A 31 37.05 9.52 15.32
CA THR A 31 36.36 8.27 15.65
C THR A 31 37.05 7.58 16.83
N PRO A 32 36.37 7.22 17.91
CA PRO A 32 36.96 6.42 18.97
C PRO A 32 37.15 4.96 18.51
N PRO A 33 38.14 4.22 19.01
CA PRO A 33 38.39 2.83 18.65
C PRO A 33 37.25 1.91 19.09
N ALA A 34 37.04 0.82 18.33
CA ALA A 34 35.91 -0.12 18.42
C ALA A 34 35.70 -0.79 19.80
N ASP A 35 36.68 -0.76 20.69
CA ASP A 35 36.61 -1.40 22.01
C ASP A 35 35.84 -0.59 23.08
N ALA A 36 35.52 0.69 22.81
CA ALA A 36 34.77 1.51 23.76
C ALA A 36 33.25 1.29 23.73
N LEU A 37 32.70 0.64 22.70
CA LEU A 37 31.27 0.38 22.56
C LEU A 37 30.80 -0.89 23.27
N ALA A 38 31.71 -1.79 23.63
CA ALA A 38 31.38 -3.03 24.36
C ALA A 38 31.14 -2.83 25.86
N GLN A 39 31.63 -1.74 26.46
CA GLN A 39 31.50 -1.50 27.90
C GLN A 39 30.31 -0.63 28.31
N VAL A 40 29.67 0.11 27.40
CA VAL A 40 28.49 0.93 27.68
C VAL A 40 27.21 0.11 27.65
N GLY A 41 27.18 -1.01 26.91
CA GLY A 41 26.03 -1.94 26.85
C GLY A 41 25.82 -2.76 28.14
N GLY A 42 26.88 -2.99 28.92
CA GLY A 42 26.82 -3.87 30.09
C GLY A 42 26.29 -3.23 31.39
N ARG A 43 26.31 -1.90 31.51
CA ARG A 43 25.79 -1.22 32.69
C ARG A 43 24.30 -0.84 32.62
N ALA A 44 23.78 -0.56 31.44
CA ALA A 44 22.36 -0.24 31.26
C ALA A 44 21.45 -1.48 31.35
N ALA A 45 21.98 -2.70 31.13
CA ALA A 45 21.20 -3.94 31.23
C ALA A 45 21.03 -4.46 32.66
N LYS A 46 21.86 -4.04 33.59
CA LYS A 46 21.77 -4.53 34.99
C LYS A 46 20.88 -3.68 35.93
N GLU A 47 20.46 -2.49 35.53
CA GLU A 47 19.74 -1.58 36.43
C GLU A 47 18.22 -1.62 36.32
N ARG A 48 17.62 -2.52 35.50
CA ARG A 48 16.16 -2.58 35.32
C ARG A 48 15.55 -4.00 35.36
N ALA A 49 16.03 -4.85 36.24
CA ALA A 49 15.18 -5.88 36.80
C ALA A 49 14.35 -5.29 37.97
N ARG A 50 13.63 -4.20 37.74
CA ARG A 50 12.52 -3.85 38.61
C ARG A 50 11.40 -4.83 38.28
N THR A 51 11.25 -5.84 39.14
CA THR A 51 10.04 -6.64 39.28
C THR A 51 8.85 -5.70 39.26
N ALA A 52 8.07 -5.74 38.18
CA ALA A 52 6.77 -5.07 38.16
C ALA A 52 5.97 -5.62 39.34
N PRO A 53 5.32 -4.77 40.14
CA PRO A 53 4.50 -5.24 41.23
C PRO A 53 3.45 -6.20 40.69
N ARG A 54 3.21 -7.33 41.37
CA ARG A 54 2.11 -8.26 41.12
C ARG A 54 0.77 -7.60 41.48
N SER A 55 0.50 -6.39 40.98
CA SER A 55 -0.79 -5.75 41.11
C SER A 55 -1.78 -6.47 40.19
N GLN A 56 -2.94 -6.80 40.70
CA GLN A 56 -4.07 -7.28 39.93
C GLN A 56 -4.44 -6.18 38.92
N VAL A 57 -3.92 -6.27 37.68
CA VAL A 57 -4.24 -5.31 36.63
C VAL A 57 -5.67 -5.55 36.23
N ALA A 58 -6.55 -4.64 36.60
CA ALA A 58 -7.94 -4.55 36.18
C ALA A 58 -8.17 -3.17 35.58
N GLY A 59 -9.11 -3.06 34.64
CA GLY A 59 -9.41 -1.76 34.01
C GLY A 59 -10.43 -1.88 32.90
N SER A 60 -10.92 -0.76 32.47
CA SER A 60 -11.80 -0.65 31.31
C SER A 60 -11.53 0.70 30.61
N ASP A 61 -11.73 0.73 29.31
CA ASP A 61 -11.63 1.96 28.56
C ASP A 61 -12.39 1.91 27.24
N THR A 62 -12.51 3.06 26.58
CA THR A 62 -13.09 3.19 25.25
C THR A 62 -12.08 3.77 24.31
N LEU A 63 -11.88 3.11 23.17
CA LEU A 63 -11.05 3.55 22.06
C LEU A 63 -11.94 4.14 20.98
N ARG A 64 -11.53 5.28 20.40
CA ARG A 64 -12.06 5.73 19.12
C ARG A 64 -11.34 5.01 18.00
N LEU A 65 -12.10 4.55 17.01
CA LEU A 65 -11.60 3.85 15.85
C LEU A 65 -11.51 4.79 14.65
N TYR A 66 -10.43 4.66 13.92
CA TYR A 66 -10.18 5.39 12.67
C TYR A 66 -9.90 4.42 11.54
N TYR A 67 -10.45 4.69 10.35
CA TYR A 67 -10.17 3.93 9.14
C TYR A 67 -9.68 4.89 8.07
N VAL A 68 -8.43 4.70 7.61
CA VAL A 68 -7.72 5.64 6.73
C VAL A 68 -7.78 7.09 7.27
N GLY A 69 -7.62 7.23 8.59
CA GLY A 69 -7.65 8.53 9.27
C GLY A 69 -9.04 9.13 9.51
N TYR A 70 -10.14 8.48 9.08
CA TYR A 70 -11.52 8.91 9.33
C TYR A 70 -12.10 8.19 10.55
N PRO A 71 -12.78 8.91 11.48
CA PRO A 71 -13.39 8.28 12.65
C PRO A 71 -14.61 7.46 12.22
N VAL A 72 -14.62 6.16 12.55
CA VAL A 72 -15.65 5.21 12.08
C VAL A 72 -16.46 4.58 13.21
N GLY A 73 -16.02 4.67 14.47
CA GLY A 73 -16.70 4.04 15.59
C GLY A 73 -15.83 3.92 16.85
N HIS A 74 -16.16 2.95 17.67
CA HIS A 74 -15.53 2.75 18.98
C HIS A 74 -15.29 1.27 19.27
N GLU A 75 -14.31 1.01 20.15
CA GLU A 75 -14.14 -0.28 20.80
C GLU A 75 -14.04 -0.08 22.32
N ARG A 76 -14.91 -0.77 23.08
CA ARG A 76 -14.88 -0.78 24.54
C ARG A 76 -14.26 -2.09 25.01
N TRP A 77 -13.38 -2.01 25.97
CA TRP A 77 -12.81 -3.22 26.57
C TRP A 77 -12.84 -3.16 28.09
N THR A 78 -12.93 -4.33 28.71
CA THR A 78 -12.84 -4.52 30.16
C THR A 78 -11.91 -5.68 30.48
N LEU A 79 -11.18 -5.53 31.57
CA LEU A 79 -10.31 -6.55 32.14
C LEU A 79 -10.61 -6.65 33.64
N SER A 80 -11.04 -7.81 34.11
CA SER A 80 -11.26 -8.09 35.53
C SER A 80 -10.35 -9.22 35.98
N ALA A 81 -9.96 -9.19 37.25
CA ALA A 81 -9.16 -10.25 37.90
C ALA A 81 -10.03 -11.10 38.81
N GLY A 82 -9.91 -12.43 38.69
CA GLY A 82 -10.48 -13.38 39.64
C GLY A 82 -9.60 -13.56 40.87
N GLY A 83 -10.17 -14.12 41.96
CA GLY A 83 -9.43 -14.38 43.20
C GLY A 83 -8.28 -15.38 43.07
N ASP A 84 -8.30 -16.25 42.06
CA ASP A 84 -7.24 -17.19 41.71
C ASP A 84 -6.16 -16.61 40.79
N GLY A 85 -6.23 -15.31 40.49
CA GLY A 85 -5.33 -14.59 39.57
C GLY A 85 -5.66 -14.79 38.11
N THR A 86 -6.71 -15.52 37.74
CA THR A 86 -7.24 -15.56 36.38
C THR A 86 -7.77 -14.20 35.99
N ARG A 87 -7.83 -13.94 34.68
CA ARG A 87 -8.39 -12.68 34.13
C ARG A 87 -9.48 -12.99 33.14
N ARG A 88 -10.56 -12.22 33.23
CA ARG A 88 -11.57 -12.16 32.17
C ARG A 88 -11.36 -10.88 31.39
N PHE A 89 -11.16 -11.03 30.10
CA PHE A 89 -11.05 -9.92 29.15
C PHE A 89 -12.25 -9.96 28.22
N THR A 90 -12.90 -8.82 28.06
CA THR A 90 -13.98 -8.66 27.08
C THR A 90 -13.73 -7.40 26.26
N THR A 91 -14.07 -7.45 24.98
CA THR A 91 -14.06 -6.25 24.12
C THR A 91 -15.27 -6.27 23.20
N GLU A 92 -15.82 -5.08 22.94
CA GLU A 92 -16.93 -4.85 22.04
C GLU A 92 -16.56 -3.75 21.06
N LEU A 93 -16.38 -4.15 19.80
CA LEU A 93 -16.00 -3.30 18.68
C LEU A 93 -17.24 -3.03 17.84
N ASP A 94 -17.55 -1.75 17.60
CA ASP A 94 -18.69 -1.30 16.79
C ASP A 94 -18.28 -0.12 15.91
N TYR A 95 -18.28 -0.34 14.60
CA TYR A 95 -17.95 0.71 13.63
C TYR A 95 -18.75 0.58 12.33
N VAL A 96 -18.83 1.69 11.62
CA VAL A 96 -19.45 1.76 10.29
C VAL A 96 -18.39 2.17 9.28
N ASP A 97 -18.17 1.34 8.27
CA ASP A 97 -17.33 1.63 7.11
C ASP A 97 -18.22 1.76 5.87
N ARG A 98 -18.33 2.94 5.32
CA ARG A 98 -19.10 3.22 4.08
C ARG A 98 -20.51 2.63 4.10
N GLY A 99 -21.23 2.83 5.21
CA GLY A 99 -22.58 2.31 5.41
C GLY A 99 -22.67 0.85 5.87
N ARG A 100 -21.55 0.14 5.97
CA ARG A 100 -21.52 -1.25 6.42
C ARG A 100 -21.09 -1.33 7.88
N ARG A 101 -22.03 -1.69 8.78
CA ARG A 101 -21.74 -1.87 10.21
C ARG A 101 -21.01 -3.18 10.47
N THR A 102 -20.00 -3.12 11.31
CA THR A 102 -19.31 -4.28 11.91
C THR A 102 -19.41 -4.18 13.42
N HIS A 103 -20.09 -5.15 14.04
CA HIS A 103 -20.26 -5.22 15.49
C HIS A 103 -19.81 -6.59 15.99
N LEU A 104 -18.70 -6.60 16.75
CA LEU A 104 -18.08 -7.83 17.27
C LEU A 104 -17.93 -7.73 18.79
N ARG A 105 -18.20 -8.85 19.47
CA ARG A 105 -17.87 -9.04 20.89
C ARG A 105 -16.85 -10.18 21.01
N THR A 106 -15.75 -9.91 21.69
CA THR A 106 -14.74 -10.95 22.01
C THR A 106 -14.61 -11.11 23.50
N GLU A 107 -14.63 -12.35 23.96
CA GLU A 107 -14.45 -12.74 25.36
C GLU A 107 -13.30 -13.71 25.46
N ALA A 108 -12.41 -13.50 26.44
CA ALA A 108 -11.28 -14.38 26.72
C ALA A 108 -11.12 -14.62 28.22
N THR A 109 -10.76 -15.84 28.56
CA THR A 109 -10.27 -16.21 29.90
C THR A 109 -8.76 -16.41 29.81
N LEU A 110 -8.00 -15.68 30.63
CA LEU A 110 -6.55 -15.68 30.63
C LEU A 110 -6.03 -16.21 31.97
N ALA A 111 -4.98 -17.00 31.93
CA ALA A 111 -4.24 -17.44 33.13
C ALA A 111 -3.49 -16.25 33.77
N PRO A 112 -2.95 -16.38 35.01
CA PRO A 112 -2.16 -15.31 35.65
C PRO A 112 -0.97 -14.82 34.87
N ASP A 113 -0.42 -15.64 33.98
CA ASP A 113 0.69 -15.32 33.07
C ASP A 113 0.22 -14.83 31.69
N TRP A 114 -1.05 -14.42 31.57
CA TRP A 114 -1.72 -13.94 30.36
C TRP A 114 -1.89 -14.99 29.26
N THR A 115 -1.59 -16.26 29.52
CA THR A 115 -1.87 -17.33 28.55
C THR A 115 -3.38 -17.50 28.39
N PRO A 116 -3.95 -17.43 27.17
CA PRO A 116 -5.37 -17.68 26.97
C PRO A 116 -5.73 -19.11 27.36
N ARG A 117 -6.89 -19.30 27.98
CA ARG A 117 -7.55 -20.60 28.16
C ARG A 117 -8.67 -20.75 27.14
N THR A 118 -9.44 -19.68 26.96
CA THR A 118 -10.52 -19.60 25.98
C THR A 118 -10.48 -18.24 25.30
N LEU A 119 -10.90 -18.19 24.04
CA LEU A 119 -11.18 -16.98 23.28
C LEU A 119 -12.41 -17.25 22.42
N SER A 120 -13.39 -16.37 22.41
CA SER A 120 -14.57 -16.46 21.53
C SER A 120 -14.90 -15.10 20.97
N THR A 121 -15.11 -15.02 19.65
CA THR A 121 -15.59 -13.81 18.97
C THR A 121 -16.97 -14.08 18.36
N THR A 122 -17.91 -13.23 18.69
CA THR A 122 -19.30 -13.28 18.24
C THR A 122 -19.60 -12.03 17.43
N ARG A 123 -20.17 -12.22 16.24
CA ARG A 123 -20.76 -11.13 15.45
C ARG A 123 -22.17 -10.86 15.96
N LEU A 124 -22.44 -9.60 16.22
CA LEU A 124 -23.75 -9.12 16.66
C LEU A 124 -24.44 -8.39 15.50
N THR A 125 -25.72 -8.65 15.34
CA THR A 125 -26.61 -7.85 14.48
C THR A 125 -27.78 -7.40 15.35
N ASP A 126 -28.69 -6.60 14.81
CA ASP A 126 -29.85 -6.11 15.57
C ASP A 126 -30.78 -7.26 16.03
N THR A 127 -30.74 -8.40 15.35
CA THR A 127 -31.66 -9.54 15.59
C THR A 127 -30.99 -10.85 15.93
N THR A 128 -29.67 -10.99 15.66
CA THR A 128 -28.97 -12.28 15.82
C THR A 128 -27.58 -12.11 16.42
N SER A 129 -27.08 -13.18 16.97
CA SER A 129 -25.68 -13.31 17.36
C SER A 129 -25.10 -14.60 16.79
N THR A 130 -23.95 -14.51 16.13
CA THR A 130 -23.29 -15.66 15.48
C THR A 130 -21.86 -15.75 15.96
N VAL A 131 -21.45 -16.91 16.48
CA VAL A 131 -20.05 -17.17 16.85
C VAL A 131 -19.23 -17.28 15.56
N GLU A 132 -18.31 -16.34 15.35
CA GLU A 132 -17.39 -16.34 14.20
C GLU A 132 -16.16 -17.20 14.44
N SER A 133 -15.68 -17.21 15.68
CA SER A 133 -14.53 -18.01 16.05
C SER A 133 -14.54 -18.37 17.53
N ARG A 134 -14.05 -19.54 17.85
CA ARG A 134 -13.82 -20.00 19.24
C ARG A 134 -12.52 -20.78 19.30
N VAL A 135 -11.71 -20.49 20.30
CA VAL A 135 -10.48 -21.21 20.60
C VAL A 135 -10.52 -21.67 22.05
N VAL A 136 -10.28 -22.95 22.27
CA VAL A 136 -10.13 -23.54 23.60
C VAL A 136 -8.77 -24.21 23.67
N LEU A 137 -7.93 -23.77 24.61
CA LEU A 137 -6.59 -24.33 24.83
C LEU A 137 -6.63 -25.35 25.99
N ALA A 138 -6.37 -26.62 25.68
CA ALA A 138 -6.37 -27.72 26.63
C ALA A 138 -5.04 -28.50 26.53
N GLY A 139 -4.09 -28.19 27.39
CA GLY A 139 -2.77 -28.82 27.41
C GLY A 139 -2.01 -28.57 26.12
N SER A 140 -1.67 -29.63 25.37
CA SER A 140 -0.98 -29.60 24.09
C SER A 140 -1.93 -29.52 22.88
N ARG A 141 -3.22 -29.30 23.09
CA ARG A 141 -4.23 -29.23 22.03
C ARG A 141 -4.96 -27.91 22.05
N ALA A 142 -5.28 -27.40 20.88
CA ALA A 142 -6.21 -26.30 20.69
C ALA A 142 -7.39 -26.77 19.85
N ILE A 143 -8.60 -26.56 20.35
CA ILE A 143 -9.84 -26.75 19.61
C ILE A 143 -10.16 -25.39 19.02
N VAL A 144 -10.26 -25.33 17.69
CA VAL A 144 -10.47 -24.08 16.92
C VAL A 144 -11.72 -24.24 16.08
N ASP A 145 -12.76 -23.52 16.45
CA ASP A 145 -13.95 -23.35 15.63
C ASP A 145 -13.84 -22.01 14.90
N TYR A 146 -13.88 -22.03 13.59
CA TYR A 146 -13.84 -20.84 12.77
C TYR A 146 -14.85 -20.94 11.62
N ARG A 147 -15.93 -20.19 11.72
CA ARG A 147 -17.08 -20.28 10.80
C ARG A 147 -17.60 -21.72 10.69
N SER A 148 -17.43 -22.36 9.53
CA SER A 148 -17.86 -23.75 9.27
C SER A 148 -16.76 -24.80 9.49
N ARG A 149 -15.57 -24.40 9.98
CA ARG A 149 -14.43 -25.32 10.20
C ARG A 149 -14.29 -25.62 11.68
N HIS A 150 -14.11 -26.90 11.98
CA HIS A 150 -13.77 -27.41 13.31
C HIS A 150 -12.45 -28.16 13.21
N ASP A 151 -11.41 -27.60 13.84
CA ASP A 151 -10.07 -28.19 13.81
C ASP A 151 -9.57 -28.45 15.22
N THR A 152 -8.87 -29.58 15.41
CA THR A 152 -8.06 -29.82 16.59
C THR A 152 -6.60 -29.75 16.21
N VAL A 153 -5.91 -28.74 16.71
CA VAL A 153 -4.50 -28.48 16.42
C VAL A 153 -3.64 -28.91 17.58
N VAL A 154 -2.61 -29.73 17.32
CA VAL A 154 -1.55 -29.99 18.30
C VAL A 154 -0.64 -28.78 18.37
N VAL A 155 -0.50 -28.22 19.57
CA VAL A 155 0.31 -27.02 19.80
C VAL A 155 1.51 -27.32 20.66
N GLN A 156 2.67 -26.84 20.25
CA GLN A 156 3.88 -26.94 21.07
C GLN A 156 4.00 -25.68 21.95
N GLY A 157 4.29 -25.88 23.21
CA GLY A 157 4.41 -24.80 24.17
C GLY A 157 3.07 -24.27 24.67
N ARG A 158 3.01 -22.98 24.95
CA ARG A 158 1.79 -22.29 25.41
C ARG A 158 1.49 -21.13 24.43
N PRO A 159 0.77 -21.42 23.34
CA PRO A 159 0.48 -20.41 22.33
C PRO A 159 -0.46 -19.35 22.89
N PHE A 160 -0.46 -18.19 22.25
CA PHE A 160 -1.48 -17.18 22.44
C PHE A 160 -2.63 -17.41 21.45
N ALA A 161 -3.84 -16.98 21.78
CA ALA A 161 -4.98 -16.99 20.88
C ALA A 161 -5.42 -15.57 20.56
N ILE A 162 -5.60 -15.28 19.27
CA ILE A 162 -6.06 -13.99 18.75
C ILE A 162 -6.86 -14.23 17.46
N THR A 163 -7.88 -13.41 17.20
CA THR A 163 -8.78 -13.60 16.05
C THR A 163 -8.31 -12.85 14.78
N GLY A 164 -7.22 -12.13 14.83
CA GLY A 164 -6.67 -11.30 13.75
C GLY A 164 -6.45 -9.85 14.19
N ALA A 165 -6.42 -8.91 13.25
CA ALA A 165 -6.22 -7.49 13.55
C ALA A 165 -7.35 -6.86 14.38
N THR A 166 -8.57 -7.36 14.23
CA THR A 166 -9.77 -6.85 14.93
C THR A 166 -10.50 -7.97 15.68
N PRO A 167 -11.08 -7.66 16.85
CA PRO A 167 -11.02 -6.40 17.62
C PRO A 167 -9.59 -6.01 18.00
N VAL A 168 -9.29 -4.69 18.00
CA VAL A 168 -7.89 -4.23 18.19
C VAL A 168 -7.40 -4.40 19.63
N ALA A 169 -8.29 -4.33 20.60
CA ALA A 169 -7.93 -4.39 22.03
C ALA A 169 -7.32 -5.75 22.45
N GLN A 170 -7.53 -6.84 21.68
CA GLN A 170 -6.92 -8.15 21.99
C GLN A 170 -5.38 -8.16 21.83
N HIS A 171 -4.78 -7.14 21.20
CA HIS A 171 -3.33 -7.04 21.09
C HIS A 171 -2.64 -6.68 22.40
N PHE A 172 -3.31 -5.98 23.32
CA PHE A 172 -2.63 -5.67 24.57
C PHE A 172 -2.46 -6.91 25.49
N PRO A 173 -3.40 -7.84 25.63
CA PRO A 173 -3.14 -9.13 26.28
C PRO A 173 -2.00 -9.92 25.63
N LEU A 174 -1.83 -9.87 24.31
CA LEU A 174 -0.69 -10.48 23.61
C LEU A 174 0.65 -9.87 24.04
N VAL A 175 0.75 -8.55 24.08
CA VAL A 175 1.97 -7.85 24.56
C VAL A 175 2.21 -8.18 26.04
N ARG A 176 1.18 -8.24 26.87
CA ARG A 176 1.28 -8.60 28.29
C ARG A 176 1.73 -10.05 28.47
N HIS A 177 1.23 -10.97 27.65
CA HIS A 177 1.68 -12.36 27.61
C HIS A 177 3.17 -12.45 27.28
N TRP A 178 3.61 -11.76 26.22
CA TRP A 178 5.02 -11.71 25.81
C TRP A 178 5.92 -11.18 26.94
N LEU A 179 5.51 -10.11 27.63
CA LEU A 179 6.23 -9.57 28.81
C LEU A 179 6.29 -10.59 29.95
N ALA A 180 5.18 -11.25 30.27
CA ALA A 180 5.10 -12.24 31.35
C ALA A 180 5.91 -13.51 31.06
N LYS A 181 6.13 -13.85 29.78
CA LYS A 181 6.96 -14.98 29.36
C LYS A 181 8.45 -14.65 29.22
N GLY A 182 8.91 -13.47 29.66
CA GLY A 182 10.31 -13.09 29.61
C GLY A 182 10.77 -12.63 28.22
N ARG A 183 9.86 -12.15 27.39
CA ARG A 183 10.13 -11.57 26.04
C ARG A 183 10.74 -12.59 25.08
N PRO A 184 10.07 -13.72 24.81
CA PRO A 184 10.58 -14.69 23.85
C PRO A 184 10.74 -14.10 22.46
N ALA A 185 11.68 -14.61 21.66
CA ALA A 185 11.91 -14.14 20.29
C ALA A 185 10.68 -14.36 19.40
N VAL A 186 9.90 -15.40 19.67
CA VAL A 186 8.69 -15.76 18.94
C VAL A 186 7.60 -16.20 19.92
N VAL A 187 6.37 -15.74 19.69
CA VAL A 187 5.14 -16.24 20.31
C VAL A 187 4.36 -17.01 19.26
N LYS A 188 4.03 -18.26 19.53
CA LYS A 188 3.11 -19.04 18.67
C LYS A 188 1.69 -18.54 18.88
N VAL A 189 0.96 -18.27 17.80
CA VAL A 189 -0.38 -17.67 17.84
C VAL A 189 -1.39 -18.50 17.05
N ILE A 190 -2.59 -18.66 17.59
CA ILE A 190 -3.73 -19.36 17.00
C ILE A 190 -4.87 -18.34 16.79
N PRO A 191 -5.67 -18.42 15.71
CA PRO A 191 -5.56 -19.36 14.59
C PRO A 191 -4.43 -19.02 13.64
N GLY A 192 -3.76 -20.05 13.16
CA GLY A 192 -2.74 -20.01 12.12
C GLY A 192 -2.61 -21.40 11.52
N ALA A 193 -1.77 -21.62 10.52
CA ALA A 193 -1.63 -22.93 9.89
C ALA A 193 -0.29 -23.61 10.24
N PRO A 194 -0.20 -24.48 11.25
CA PRO A 194 -1.07 -24.71 12.41
C PRO A 194 -1.04 -23.59 13.43
N THR A 195 0.04 -22.78 13.48
CA THR A 195 0.21 -21.56 14.28
C THR A 195 0.98 -20.54 13.47
N ASN A 196 0.73 -19.25 13.73
CA ASN A 196 1.58 -18.16 13.23
C ASN A 196 2.69 -17.84 14.21
N ASP A 197 3.85 -17.48 13.68
CA ASP A 197 4.98 -16.95 14.43
C ASP A 197 4.84 -15.44 14.57
N VAL A 198 4.58 -14.99 15.80
CA VAL A 198 4.45 -13.58 16.10
C VAL A 198 5.68 -13.07 16.84
N GLN A 199 6.23 -11.98 16.37
CA GLN A 199 7.33 -11.26 17.00
C GLN A 199 6.82 -9.99 17.64
N VAL A 200 7.20 -9.77 18.91
CA VAL A 200 6.91 -8.54 19.63
C VAL A 200 8.23 -7.86 19.98
N ALA A 201 8.33 -6.56 19.74
CA ALA A 201 9.53 -5.79 20.08
C ALA A 201 9.15 -4.44 20.71
N TRP A 202 9.80 -4.09 21.82
CA TRP A 202 9.71 -2.75 22.37
C TRP A 202 10.47 -1.75 21.48
N ARG A 203 9.82 -0.64 21.12
CA ARG A 203 10.34 0.35 20.16
C ARG A 203 10.68 1.70 20.82
N GLY A 204 10.37 1.87 22.07
CA GLY A 204 10.65 3.12 22.80
C GLY A 204 9.43 3.67 23.50
N ARG A 205 9.52 4.93 23.90
CA ARG A 205 8.47 5.67 24.60
C ARG A 205 8.05 6.89 23.82
N ASP A 206 6.75 7.13 23.84
CA ASP A 206 6.18 8.39 23.38
C ASP A 206 5.66 9.18 24.58
N THR A 207 6.08 10.43 24.67
CA THR A 207 5.52 11.37 25.64
C THR A 207 4.50 12.22 24.89
N VAL A 208 3.23 12.07 25.25
CA VAL A 208 2.12 12.81 24.66
C VAL A 208 1.55 13.79 25.67
N GLN A 209 1.12 14.96 25.18
CA GLN A 209 0.48 15.98 25.99
C GLN A 209 -0.91 16.25 25.44
N VAL A 210 -1.92 16.06 26.28
CA VAL A 210 -3.33 16.32 25.95
C VAL A 210 -3.94 17.08 27.12
N LEU A 211 -4.54 18.24 26.87
CA LEU A 211 -5.21 19.09 27.88
C LEU A 211 -4.33 19.28 29.13
N ALA A 212 -3.11 19.79 28.99
CA ALA A 212 -2.14 20.02 30.07
C ALA A 212 -1.70 18.76 30.85
N ARG A 213 -2.14 17.55 30.46
CA ARG A 213 -1.73 16.29 31.07
C ARG A 213 -0.68 15.60 30.21
N THR A 214 0.47 15.31 30.81
CA THR A 214 1.53 14.53 30.18
C THR A 214 1.32 13.05 30.44
N THR A 215 1.33 12.22 29.40
CA THR A 215 1.21 10.77 29.49
C THR A 215 2.40 10.13 28.77
N ILE A 216 3.06 9.17 29.42
CA ILE A 216 4.15 8.38 28.84
C ILE A 216 3.60 7.03 28.43
N LEU A 217 3.83 6.66 27.17
CA LEU A 217 3.35 5.42 26.57
C LEU A 217 4.54 4.58 26.10
N ASP A 218 4.59 3.31 26.50
CA ASP A 218 5.52 2.33 25.92
C ASP A 218 4.98 1.85 24.58
N ARG A 219 5.80 1.97 23.51
CA ARG A 219 5.45 1.56 22.15
C ARG A 219 6.08 0.22 21.80
N TYR A 220 5.26 -0.68 21.25
CA TYR A 220 5.63 -2.00 20.81
C TYR A 220 5.29 -2.18 19.32
N ALA A 221 6.16 -2.88 18.58
CA ALA A 221 5.86 -3.42 17.27
C ALA A 221 5.43 -4.88 17.40
N VAL A 222 4.42 -5.29 16.66
CA VAL A 222 3.92 -6.66 16.55
C VAL A 222 3.93 -7.05 15.09
N ASN A 223 4.59 -8.16 14.76
CA ASN A 223 4.68 -8.71 13.40
C ASN A 223 4.19 -10.16 13.41
N GLY A 224 3.36 -10.55 12.44
CA GLY A 224 2.93 -11.94 12.23
C GLY A 224 1.49 -12.24 12.67
N VAL A 225 0.76 -11.34 13.31
CA VAL A 225 -0.70 -11.43 13.46
C VAL A 225 -1.37 -11.15 12.12
N VAL A 226 -0.91 -10.11 11.46
CA VAL A 226 -1.21 -9.80 10.05
C VAL A 226 0.11 -9.78 9.26
N TRP A 227 0.04 -9.80 7.94
CA TRP A 227 1.21 -9.51 7.14
C TRP A 227 1.47 -8.00 7.18
N GLY A 228 2.63 -7.63 7.74
CA GLY A 228 3.03 -6.24 8.02
C GLY A 228 3.15 -5.94 9.50
N GLN A 229 3.62 -4.74 9.81
CA GLN A 229 3.87 -4.30 11.18
C GLN A 229 2.68 -3.59 11.80
N GLU A 230 2.27 -4.04 12.96
CA GLU A 230 1.32 -3.36 13.84
C GLU A 230 2.06 -2.63 14.96
N SER A 231 1.46 -1.58 15.48
CA SER A 231 1.98 -0.80 16.61
C SER A 231 0.98 -0.77 17.77
N VAL A 232 1.47 -1.05 18.97
CA VAL A 232 0.67 -1.08 20.21
C VAL A 232 1.30 -0.14 21.22
N TRP A 233 0.50 0.73 21.85
CA TRP A 233 0.95 1.60 22.94
C TRP A 233 0.28 1.20 24.24
N LEU A 234 1.08 0.99 25.26
CA LEU A 234 0.62 0.74 26.63
C LEU A 234 1.01 1.90 27.54
N ASP A 235 0.11 2.25 28.45
CA ASP A 235 0.38 3.25 29.48
C ASP A 235 1.26 2.69 30.63
N GLY A 236 1.57 3.50 31.63
CA GLY A 236 2.39 3.12 32.79
C GLY A 236 1.83 1.95 33.61
N ASN A 237 0.53 1.66 33.50
CA ASN A 237 -0.12 0.50 34.13
C ASN A 237 -0.12 -0.73 33.23
N GLY A 238 0.39 -0.60 31.99
CA GLY A 238 0.40 -1.64 30.98
C GLY A 238 -0.97 -1.91 30.36
N LEU A 239 -1.86 -0.91 30.34
CA LEU A 239 -3.17 -0.94 29.69
C LEU A 239 -3.09 -0.29 28.31
N LEU A 240 -3.95 -0.73 27.39
CA LEU A 240 -3.99 -0.24 26.02
C LEU A 240 -4.33 1.25 25.95
N ALA A 241 -3.46 2.01 25.31
CA ALA A 241 -3.63 3.43 25.05
C ALA A 241 -3.92 3.73 23.58
N ALA A 242 -3.23 3.04 22.66
CA ALA A 242 -3.43 3.18 21.22
C ALA A 242 -2.97 1.94 20.46
N PHE A 243 -3.44 1.83 19.22
CA PHE A 243 -3.13 0.77 18.28
C PHE A 243 -3.10 1.33 16.85
N SER A 244 -2.25 0.78 16.00
CA SER A 244 -2.24 1.07 14.56
C SER A 244 -1.84 -0.17 13.78
N THR A 245 -2.68 -0.57 12.82
CA THR A 245 -2.37 -1.63 11.86
C THR A 245 -2.61 -1.14 10.44
N ALA A 246 -1.82 -1.65 9.53
CA ALA A 246 -2.08 -1.54 8.10
C ALA A 246 -2.84 -2.78 7.56
N GLY A 247 -3.40 -3.57 8.44
CA GLY A 247 -4.45 -4.56 8.15
C GLY A 247 -4.12 -5.69 7.18
N GLY A 248 -2.86 -6.11 7.01
CA GLY A 248 -2.54 -7.35 6.26
C GLY A 248 -3.07 -7.40 4.82
N GLY A 249 -2.86 -6.34 4.01
CA GLY A 249 -3.45 -6.16 2.68
C GLY A 249 -4.83 -5.50 2.73
N GLY A 250 -5.18 -4.79 3.80
CA GLY A 250 -6.32 -3.90 3.93
C GLY A 250 -5.90 -2.50 4.28
N LEU A 251 -6.89 -1.67 4.38
CA LEU A 251 -6.72 -0.25 4.70
C LEU A 251 -6.27 -0.06 6.15
N THR A 252 -5.59 1.03 6.43
CA THR A 252 -5.09 1.37 7.76
C THR A 252 -6.23 1.57 8.76
N MET A 253 -6.21 0.80 9.85
CA MET A 253 -7.07 0.98 11.02
C MET A 253 -6.24 1.43 12.21
N GLU A 254 -6.71 2.42 12.92
CA GLU A 254 -6.10 2.94 14.13
C GLU A 254 -7.14 3.02 15.23
N ALA A 255 -6.68 2.89 16.46
CA ALA A 255 -7.50 3.06 17.65
C ALA A 255 -6.74 3.87 18.69
N VAL A 256 -7.42 4.76 19.38
CA VAL A 256 -6.83 5.55 20.44
C VAL A 256 -7.84 5.77 21.56
N ARG A 257 -7.37 5.72 22.80
CA ARG A 257 -8.18 6.02 23.98
C ARG A 257 -8.79 7.42 23.86
N LEU A 258 -10.08 7.57 24.15
CA LEU A 258 -10.80 8.85 23.98
C LEU A 258 -10.07 10.03 24.64
N SER A 259 -9.47 9.79 25.82
CA SER A 259 -8.69 10.82 26.54
C SER A 259 -7.35 11.18 25.88
N LEU A 260 -6.93 10.47 24.83
CA LEU A 260 -5.69 10.66 24.08
C LEU A 260 -5.93 10.93 22.59
N ASP A 261 -7.16 11.21 22.21
CA ASP A 261 -7.57 11.35 20.82
C ASP A 261 -6.72 12.38 20.04
N GLU A 262 -6.49 13.54 20.63
CA GLU A 262 -5.66 14.60 20.04
C GLU A 262 -4.19 14.21 19.84
N ALA A 263 -3.72 13.16 20.53
CA ALA A 263 -2.35 12.65 20.37
C ALA A 263 -2.17 11.68 19.20
N LEU A 264 -3.25 11.20 18.56
CA LEU A 264 -3.18 10.22 17.48
C LEU A 264 -2.21 10.60 16.35
N PRO A 265 -2.17 11.85 15.84
CA PRO A 265 -1.20 12.22 14.82
C PRO A 265 0.26 12.07 15.27
N GLN A 266 0.57 12.37 16.53
CA GLN A 266 1.92 12.17 17.08
C GLN A 266 2.28 10.69 17.16
N LEU A 267 1.37 9.85 17.65
CA LEU A 267 1.56 8.39 17.75
C LEU A 267 1.74 7.77 16.37
N ARG A 268 0.93 8.18 15.39
CA ARG A 268 1.04 7.77 13.99
C ARG A 268 2.42 8.07 13.41
N ARG A 269 2.94 9.28 13.60
CA ARG A 269 4.30 9.64 13.16
C ARG A 269 5.38 8.80 13.84
N SER A 270 5.20 8.41 15.10
CA SER A 270 6.13 7.52 15.80
C SER A 270 6.13 6.10 15.21
N ALA A 271 4.96 5.53 14.93
CA ALA A 271 4.83 4.26 14.23
C ALA A 271 5.45 4.32 12.82
N THR A 272 5.19 5.40 12.09
CA THR A 272 5.76 5.60 10.74
C THR A 272 7.28 5.64 10.78
N ARG A 273 7.90 6.34 11.75
CA ARG A 273 9.36 6.35 11.89
C ARG A 273 9.93 4.95 12.12
N ASP A 274 9.27 4.11 12.91
CA ASP A 274 9.72 2.75 13.12
C ASP A 274 9.62 1.92 11.83
N ARG A 275 8.50 2.01 11.11
CA ARG A 275 8.29 1.35 9.82
C ARG A 275 9.32 1.76 8.77
N MET A 276 9.66 3.06 8.70
CA MET A 276 10.70 3.53 7.75
C MET A 276 12.08 2.99 8.11
N ARG A 277 12.44 2.92 9.40
CA ARG A 277 13.70 2.30 9.84
C ARG A 277 13.77 0.82 9.45
N GLU A 278 12.69 0.09 9.63
CA GLU A 278 12.61 -1.32 9.26
C GLU A 278 12.65 -1.52 7.75
N LEU A 279 11.97 -0.68 6.98
CA LEU A 279 12.04 -0.70 5.52
C LEU A 279 13.47 -0.48 5.02
N VAL A 280 14.18 0.49 5.60
CA VAL A 280 15.61 0.73 5.27
C VAL A 280 16.47 -0.48 5.66
N ALA A 281 16.24 -1.06 6.85
CA ALA A 281 16.97 -2.25 7.29
C ALA A 281 16.72 -3.44 6.37
N LEU A 282 15.47 -3.72 6.02
CA LEU A 282 15.09 -4.76 5.06
C LEU A 282 15.74 -4.51 3.70
N SER A 283 15.69 -3.29 3.19
CA SER A 283 16.24 -2.94 1.88
C SER A 283 17.75 -3.18 1.79
N ARG A 284 18.48 -3.01 2.89
CA ARG A 284 19.92 -3.30 2.97
C ARG A 284 20.26 -4.79 2.86
N THR A 285 19.33 -5.68 3.14
CA THR A 285 19.55 -7.14 3.00
C THR A 285 19.50 -7.59 1.54
N VAL A 286 18.97 -6.75 0.64
CA VAL A 286 18.87 -7.05 -0.80
C VAL A 286 20.00 -6.38 -1.56
N HIS A 287 20.92 -7.18 -2.04
CA HIS A 287 22.09 -6.68 -2.77
C HIS A 287 21.78 -6.52 -4.25
N PRO A 288 22.13 -5.38 -4.86
CA PRO A 288 21.95 -5.19 -6.30
C PRO A 288 22.89 -6.07 -7.11
N VAL A 289 22.42 -6.53 -8.26
CA VAL A 289 23.23 -7.24 -9.27
C VAL A 289 24.25 -6.29 -9.88
N ALA A 290 23.85 -5.04 -10.15
CA ALA A 290 24.69 -4.03 -10.77
C ALA A 290 24.23 -2.61 -10.44
N ARG A 291 25.21 -1.68 -10.47
CA ARG A 291 25.04 -0.22 -10.36
C ARG A 291 26.07 0.48 -11.27
N GLY A 292 25.88 1.76 -11.54
CA GLY A 292 26.77 2.58 -12.36
C GLY A 292 26.53 2.34 -13.85
N THR A 293 27.61 2.28 -14.65
CA THR A 293 27.49 2.04 -16.08
C THR A 293 27.30 0.55 -16.36
N ILE A 294 26.17 0.19 -16.98
CA ILE A 294 25.71 -1.19 -17.23
C ILE A 294 25.34 -1.32 -18.70
N ALA A 295 25.74 -2.42 -19.33
CA ALA A 295 25.27 -2.83 -20.66
C ALA A 295 24.49 -4.15 -20.55
N LEU A 296 23.20 -4.12 -20.88
CA LEU A 296 22.32 -5.27 -21.01
C LEU A 296 22.33 -5.71 -22.45
N ILE A 297 22.72 -6.97 -22.74
CA ILE A 297 23.11 -7.41 -24.08
C ILE A 297 22.33 -8.65 -24.49
N GLY A 298 21.87 -8.71 -25.75
CA GLY A 298 21.37 -9.94 -26.40
C GLY A 298 19.90 -10.23 -26.20
N ALA A 299 19.18 -9.42 -25.43
CA ALA A 299 17.75 -9.60 -25.19
C ALA A 299 16.90 -9.17 -26.39
N THR A 300 15.66 -9.67 -26.46
CA THR A 300 14.59 -9.05 -27.25
C THR A 300 14.12 -7.79 -26.52
N LEU A 301 14.14 -6.63 -27.18
CA LEU A 301 13.74 -5.36 -26.61
C LEU A 301 12.33 -4.98 -27.07
N ILE A 302 11.42 -4.80 -26.13
CA ILE A 302 10.12 -4.13 -26.30
C ILE A 302 10.29 -2.72 -25.74
N ASP A 303 10.46 -1.72 -26.60
CA ASP A 303 10.78 -0.35 -26.16
C ASP A 303 9.59 0.43 -25.57
N GLY A 304 8.37 -0.10 -25.69
CA GLY A 304 7.14 0.54 -25.18
C GLY A 304 6.57 1.61 -26.12
N THR A 305 7.24 1.95 -27.24
CA THR A 305 6.73 2.96 -28.19
C THR A 305 5.58 2.43 -29.07
N GLY A 306 5.44 1.12 -29.20
CA GLY A 306 4.49 0.46 -30.08
C GLY A 306 5.12 -0.02 -31.39
N ARG A 307 6.41 0.20 -31.58
CA ARG A 307 7.20 -0.38 -32.69
C ARG A 307 7.43 -1.87 -32.46
N ASP A 308 7.82 -2.58 -33.52
CA ASP A 308 8.22 -3.98 -33.42
C ASP A 308 9.39 -4.17 -32.44
N ALA A 309 9.40 -5.33 -31.78
CA ALA A 309 10.45 -5.67 -30.84
C ALA A 309 11.80 -5.85 -31.57
N ILE A 310 12.88 -5.36 -30.97
CA ILE A 310 14.24 -5.41 -31.53
C ILE A 310 14.92 -6.68 -30.99
N PRO A 311 15.26 -7.67 -31.84
CA PRO A 311 16.01 -8.85 -31.42
C PRO A 311 17.47 -8.48 -31.14
N HIS A 312 18.15 -9.25 -30.27
CA HIS A 312 19.56 -9.10 -29.93
C HIS A 312 19.96 -7.66 -29.58
N ALA A 313 19.08 -6.95 -28.86
CA ALA A 313 19.26 -5.55 -28.53
C ALA A 313 20.34 -5.32 -27.45
N VAL A 314 20.82 -4.11 -27.40
CA VAL A 314 21.68 -3.59 -26.33
C VAL A 314 21.01 -2.39 -25.68
N VAL A 315 20.99 -2.35 -24.35
CA VAL A 315 20.61 -1.18 -23.55
C VAL A 315 21.80 -0.80 -22.68
N VAL A 316 22.33 0.39 -22.91
CA VAL A 316 23.39 0.98 -22.07
C VAL A 316 22.77 1.95 -21.09
N VAL A 317 23.08 1.76 -19.83
CA VAL A 317 22.62 2.61 -18.72
C VAL A 317 23.83 3.31 -18.11
N SER A 318 23.74 4.61 -17.87
CA SER A 318 24.72 5.40 -17.13
C SER A 318 23.98 6.48 -16.33
N ASP A 319 24.47 6.79 -15.12
CA ASP A 319 23.92 7.84 -14.26
C ASP A 319 22.40 7.75 -14.04
N GLY A 320 21.90 6.51 -13.96
CA GLY A 320 20.47 6.25 -13.74
C GLY A 320 19.58 6.46 -14.95
N ARG A 321 20.16 6.72 -16.14
CA ARG A 321 19.46 6.97 -17.39
C ARG A 321 19.86 5.99 -18.47
N ILE A 322 19.02 5.84 -19.48
CA ILE A 322 19.33 5.12 -20.70
C ILE A 322 20.26 6.00 -21.53
N ALA A 323 21.53 5.57 -21.64
CA ALA A 323 22.54 6.30 -22.39
C ALA A 323 22.47 5.97 -23.89
N ALA A 324 22.19 4.70 -24.23
CA ALA A 324 21.95 4.24 -25.60
C ALA A 324 21.09 2.98 -25.59
N VAL A 325 20.29 2.81 -26.65
CA VAL A 325 19.40 1.65 -26.82
C VAL A 325 19.17 1.38 -28.31
N GLY A 326 19.19 0.12 -28.71
CA GLY A 326 18.97 -0.29 -30.10
C GLY A 326 19.48 -1.70 -30.41
N ALA A 327 19.56 -2.02 -31.71
CA ALA A 327 20.16 -3.28 -32.16
C ALA A 327 21.67 -3.35 -31.79
N HIS A 328 22.19 -4.56 -31.64
CA HIS A 328 23.56 -4.76 -31.16
C HIS A 328 24.64 -4.07 -32.00
N ASP A 329 24.44 -4.01 -33.31
CA ASP A 329 25.36 -3.38 -34.27
C ASP A 329 25.26 -1.85 -34.29
N GLN A 330 24.23 -1.27 -33.70
CA GLN A 330 23.96 0.17 -33.65
C GLN A 330 24.36 0.85 -32.32
N VAL A 331 24.68 0.05 -31.30
CA VAL A 331 24.97 0.57 -29.97
C VAL A 331 26.41 0.32 -29.56
N THR A 332 27.17 1.39 -29.35
CA THR A 332 28.52 1.32 -28.79
C THR A 332 28.47 1.10 -27.29
N ILE A 333 29.09 0.02 -26.82
CA ILE A 333 29.16 -0.32 -25.40
C ILE A 333 30.43 0.29 -24.79
N PRO A 334 30.31 1.17 -23.78
CA PRO A 334 31.46 1.75 -23.09
C PRO A 334 32.41 0.67 -22.52
N PRO A 335 33.74 0.85 -22.60
CA PRO A 335 34.69 -0.15 -22.11
C PRO A 335 34.54 -0.47 -20.61
N ASN A 336 34.15 0.51 -19.82
CA ASN A 336 33.96 0.38 -18.37
C ASN A 336 32.57 -0.12 -17.97
N ALA A 337 31.68 -0.42 -18.93
CA ALA A 337 30.34 -0.91 -18.62
C ALA A 337 30.36 -2.33 -18.08
N LYS A 338 29.66 -2.56 -16.97
CA LYS A 338 29.38 -3.93 -16.51
C LYS A 338 28.44 -4.61 -17.50
N ARG A 339 28.97 -5.60 -18.24
CA ARG A 339 28.22 -6.35 -19.24
C ARG A 339 27.38 -7.44 -18.58
N ILE A 340 26.10 -7.53 -18.95
CA ILE A 340 25.14 -8.54 -18.49
C ILE A 340 24.51 -9.17 -19.72
N ASP A 341 24.80 -10.45 -19.94
CA ASP A 341 24.19 -11.23 -21.02
C ASP A 341 22.76 -11.61 -20.65
N LEU A 342 21.83 -11.23 -21.52
CA LEU A 342 20.40 -11.50 -21.42
C LEU A 342 19.86 -12.23 -22.66
N THR A 343 20.73 -12.97 -23.36
CA THR A 343 20.34 -13.79 -24.51
C THR A 343 19.18 -14.72 -24.15
N GLY A 344 18.14 -14.75 -24.97
CA GLY A 344 16.91 -15.52 -24.75
C GLY A 344 15.91 -14.88 -23.77
N ARG A 345 16.20 -13.70 -23.24
CA ARG A 345 15.31 -12.93 -22.37
C ARG A 345 14.67 -11.76 -23.12
N THR A 346 13.70 -11.12 -22.45
CA THR A 346 13.04 -9.93 -22.97
C THR A 346 13.24 -8.75 -22.00
N ILE A 347 13.58 -7.58 -22.54
CA ILE A 347 13.63 -6.32 -21.81
C ILE A 347 12.41 -5.49 -22.22
N MET A 348 11.75 -4.86 -21.25
CA MET A 348 10.69 -3.89 -21.49
C MET A 348 10.71 -2.78 -20.43
N PRO A 349 9.99 -1.65 -20.65
CA PRO A 349 9.86 -0.61 -19.61
C PRO A 349 9.33 -1.19 -18.31
N GLY A 350 9.73 -0.60 -17.20
CA GLY A 350 9.17 -0.92 -15.90
C GLY A 350 7.66 -0.69 -15.87
N LEU A 351 6.94 -1.61 -15.25
CA LEU A 351 5.49 -1.55 -15.16
C LEU A 351 5.03 -0.39 -14.28
N TRP A 352 3.85 0.11 -14.60
CA TRP A 352 3.05 1.00 -13.78
C TRP A 352 1.87 0.24 -13.19
N ASP A 353 1.57 0.50 -11.91
CA ASP A 353 0.28 0.22 -11.32
C ASP A 353 -0.38 1.55 -10.97
N MET A 354 -1.46 1.88 -11.68
CA MET A 354 -2.10 3.19 -11.59
C MET A 354 -3.18 3.30 -10.52
N HIS A 355 -3.37 2.22 -9.72
CA HIS A 355 -4.31 2.24 -8.61
C HIS A 355 -3.81 1.37 -7.47
N THR A 356 -3.09 1.99 -6.55
CA THR A 356 -2.57 1.32 -5.37
C THR A 356 -2.93 2.08 -4.10
N HIS A 357 -2.88 1.38 -2.97
CA HIS A 357 -2.99 1.93 -1.63
C HIS A 357 -1.84 1.38 -0.78
N LEU A 358 -0.64 1.98 -0.91
CA LEU A 358 0.58 1.50 -0.26
C LEU A 358 0.57 1.79 1.25
N MET A 359 -0.30 1.11 1.99
CA MET A 359 -0.52 1.36 3.42
C MET A 359 0.47 0.64 4.36
N GLN A 360 1.34 -0.23 3.80
CA GLN A 360 2.37 -0.97 4.53
C GLN A 360 3.74 -0.74 3.90
N MET A 361 4.77 -0.78 4.73
CA MET A 361 6.14 -0.59 4.24
C MET A 361 6.59 -1.70 3.27
N GLU A 362 6.08 -2.91 3.45
CA GLU A 362 6.41 -4.08 2.63
C GLU A 362 5.87 -3.99 1.19
N TRP A 363 4.85 -3.17 0.96
CA TRP A 363 4.30 -2.93 -0.37
C TRP A 363 5.32 -2.36 -1.34
N GLY A 364 6.22 -1.48 -0.89
CA GLY A 364 7.26 -0.93 -1.75
C GLY A 364 8.13 -2.01 -2.41
N PRO A 365 8.83 -2.85 -1.63
CA PRO A 365 9.59 -3.97 -2.17
C PRO A 365 8.75 -4.97 -2.98
N VAL A 366 7.49 -5.26 -2.56
CA VAL A 366 6.59 -6.17 -3.29
C VAL A 366 6.31 -5.69 -4.70
N TYR A 367 5.91 -4.42 -4.86
CA TYR A 367 5.67 -3.83 -6.18
C TYR A 367 6.93 -3.82 -7.04
N LEU A 368 8.07 -3.43 -6.45
CA LEU A 368 9.34 -3.44 -7.20
C LEU A 368 9.73 -4.85 -7.64
N ALA A 369 9.57 -5.88 -6.79
CA ALA A 369 9.84 -7.27 -7.12
C ALA A 369 8.95 -7.79 -8.27
N ALA A 370 7.72 -7.30 -8.34
CA ALA A 370 6.81 -7.58 -9.46
C ALA A 370 7.16 -6.83 -10.75
N GLY A 371 8.23 -6.02 -10.76
CA GLY A 371 8.59 -5.21 -11.93
C GLY A 371 7.81 -3.90 -12.05
N VAL A 372 7.00 -3.55 -11.06
CA VAL A 372 6.32 -2.25 -10.98
C VAL A 372 7.33 -1.22 -10.49
N THR A 373 7.82 -0.39 -11.39
CA THR A 373 8.79 0.66 -11.08
C THR A 373 8.12 1.99 -10.72
N SER A 374 6.84 2.13 -11.06
CA SER A 374 5.99 3.27 -10.70
C SER A 374 4.63 2.80 -10.24
N ALA A 375 4.15 3.31 -9.10
CA ALA A 375 2.84 2.97 -8.52
C ALA A 375 2.14 4.26 -8.08
N ARG A 376 0.95 4.53 -8.62
CA ARG A 376 0.15 5.68 -8.20
C ARG A 376 -0.64 5.33 -6.95
N ASP A 377 -0.31 5.98 -5.82
CA ASP A 377 -1.10 5.83 -4.60
C ASP A 377 -2.40 6.64 -4.70
N MET A 378 -3.53 5.98 -4.57
CA MET A 378 -4.87 6.52 -4.79
C MET A 378 -5.59 6.85 -3.49
N GLY A 379 -4.86 7.13 -2.45
CA GLY A 379 -5.38 7.60 -1.16
C GLY A 379 -4.78 6.84 0.02
N ASN A 380 -4.24 7.60 0.94
CA ASN A 380 -3.50 7.08 2.08
C ASN A 380 -3.51 8.08 3.24
N VAL A 381 -3.02 7.64 4.39
CA VAL A 381 -2.74 8.51 5.52
C VAL A 381 -1.46 9.31 5.25
N VAL A 382 -1.58 10.65 5.19
CA VAL A 382 -0.48 11.58 4.83
C VAL A 382 0.75 11.37 5.71
N ASP A 383 0.57 11.20 7.03
CA ASP A 383 1.67 10.96 7.98
C ASP A 383 2.45 9.65 7.72
N PHE A 384 1.94 8.77 6.86
CA PHE A 384 2.64 7.57 6.42
C PHE A 384 3.17 7.68 4.99
N ILE A 385 2.32 8.04 4.02
CA ILE A 385 2.70 7.94 2.59
C ILE A 385 3.77 8.95 2.18
N VAL A 386 3.75 10.17 2.74
CA VAL A 386 4.75 11.20 2.42
C VAL A 386 6.15 10.80 2.92
N PRO A 387 6.36 10.38 4.20
CA PRO A 387 7.62 9.82 4.65
C PRO A 387 8.03 8.54 3.90
N PHE A 388 7.09 7.69 3.52
CA PHE A 388 7.37 6.47 2.75
C PHE A 388 7.93 6.82 1.37
N ARG A 389 7.25 7.69 0.61
CA ARG A 389 7.76 8.20 -0.67
C ARG A 389 9.15 8.82 -0.52
N ALA A 390 9.34 9.69 0.45
CA ALA A 390 10.63 10.35 0.69
C ALA A 390 11.76 9.34 0.98
N THR A 391 11.47 8.28 1.74
CA THR A 391 12.44 7.22 2.06
C THR A 391 12.83 6.42 0.80
N VAL A 392 11.86 6.13 -0.08
CA VAL A 392 12.11 5.42 -1.35
C VAL A 392 12.83 6.32 -2.36
N ASP A 393 12.45 7.58 -2.47
CA ASP A 393 13.04 8.55 -3.41
C ASP A 393 14.48 8.92 -3.04
N SER A 394 14.82 8.90 -1.76
CA SER A 394 16.20 9.09 -1.29
C SER A 394 17.14 7.92 -1.66
N GLY A 395 16.61 6.80 -2.19
CA GLY A 395 17.38 5.59 -2.51
C GLY A 395 17.75 4.75 -1.29
N LEU A 396 17.30 5.10 -0.09
CA LEU A 396 17.54 4.32 1.13
C LEU A 396 16.71 3.04 1.20
N ALA A 397 15.57 3.02 0.52
CA ALA A 397 14.62 1.91 0.56
C ALA A 397 14.21 1.43 -0.83
N LEU A 398 13.91 0.13 -0.92
CA LEU A 398 13.33 -0.50 -2.10
C LEU A 398 11.85 -0.10 -2.24
N GLY A 399 11.45 0.26 -3.45
CA GLY A 399 10.07 0.59 -3.78
C GLY A 399 9.96 1.30 -5.12
N PRO A 400 8.74 1.40 -5.67
CA PRO A 400 8.47 2.12 -6.92
C PRO A 400 8.57 3.64 -6.73
N ARG A 401 8.57 4.40 -7.82
CA ARG A 401 8.23 5.82 -7.81
C ARG A 401 6.75 5.96 -7.48
N MET A 402 6.39 6.94 -6.66
CA MET A 402 5.02 7.06 -6.16
C MET A 402 4.41 8.43 -6.43
N PRO A 403 3.79 8.64 -7.60
CA PRO A 403 2.82 9.72 -7.71
C PRO A 403 1.68 9.53 -6.71
N LEU A 404 1.27 10.62 -6.05
CA LEU A 404 0.26 10.58 -5.00
C LEU A 404 -1.02 11.30 -5.43
N ALA A 405 -2.16 10.64 -5.22
CA ALA A 405 -3.48 11.25 -5.32
C ALA A 405 -4.09 11.41 -3.92
N GLY A 406 -4.34 12.63 -3.51
CA GLY A 406 -4.88 12.95 -2.19
C GLY A 406 -6.37 12.66 -2.12
N LEU A 407 -6.78 11.78 -1.23
CA LEU A 407 -8.17 11.35 -1.07
C LEU A 407 -9.02 12.44 -0.40
N VAL A 408 -10.17 12.77 -0.99
CA VAL A 408 -11.18 13.67 -0.42
C VAL A 408 -12.57 13.10 -0.63
N ASP A 409 -13.42 13.16 0.40
CA ASP A 409 -14.82 12.76 0.33
C ASP A 409 -15.74 13.86 0.90
N GLY A 410 -17.03 13.69 0.75
CA GLY A 410 -18.04 14.48 1.45
C GLY A 410 -18.09 14.14 2.95
N GLY A 411 -18.69 14.99 3.76
CA GLY A 411 -18.86 14.72 5.19
C GLY A 411 -19.97 13.70 5.48
N GLY A 412 -20.04 13.24 6.71
CA GLY A 412 -21.12 12.41 7.23
C GLY A 412 -20.69 10.98 7.59
N PRO A 413 -21.60 10.18 8.17
CA PRO A 413 -21.26 8.89 8.78
C PRO A 413 -20.76 7.82 7.78
N ASN A 414 -20.98 8.02 6.49
CA ASN A 414 -20.58 7.11 5.43
C ASN A 414 -19.38 7.63 4.62
N ALA A 415 -18.76 8.75 5.03
CA ALA A 415 -17.61 9.30 4.37
C ALA A 415 -16.37 8.42 4.55
N PHE A 416 -15.39 8.60 3.67
CA PHE A 416 -14.17 7.80 3.64
C PHE A 416 -12.92 8.68 3.51
N GLY A 417 -11.90 8.39 4.34
CA GLY A 417 -10.63 9.10 4.32
C GLY A 417 -10.59 10.35 5.21
N ALA A 418 -9.38 10.78 5.52
CA ALA A 418 -9.12 11.82 6.52
C ALA A 418 -9.56 13.23 6.11
N GLU A 419 -9.61 13.51 4.79
CA GLU A 419 -9.97 14.82 4.27
C GLU A 419 -11.42 14.82 3.76
N ASN A 420 -12.22 15.76 4.26
CA ASN A 420 -13.60 15.91 3.88
C ASN A 420 -13.87 17.34 3.39
N ALA A 421 -14.76 17.48 2.43
CA ALA A 421 -15.19 18.77 1.90
C ALA A 421 -16.70 18.77 1.66
N THR A 422 -17.41 19.58 2.40
CA THR A 422 -18.86 19.77 2.30
C THR A 422 -19.24 21.07 1.60
N THR A 423 -18.28 21.98 1.50
CA THR A 423 -18.40 23.26 0.80
C THR A 423 -17.35 23.43 -0.30
N PRO A 424 -17.59 24.25 -1.34
CA PRO A 424 -16.61 24.58 -2.35
C PRO A 424 -15.27 25.11 -1.77
N GLU A 425 -15.34 25.92 -0.73
CA GLU A 425 -14.17 26.53 -0.06
C GLU A 425 -13.33 25.47 0.64
N GLU A 426 -13.94 24.52 1.32
CA GLU A 426 -13.25 23.37 1.93
C GLU A 426 -12.60 22.52 0.84
N GLY A 427 -13.28 22.28 -0.29
CA GLY A 427 -12.72 21.57 -1.43
C GLY A 427 -11.44 22.20 -1.97
N ARG A 428 -11.46 23.53 -2.20
CA ARG A 428 -10.25 24.28 -2.62
C ARG A 428 -9.13 24.22 -1.56
N ALA A 429 -9.49 24.28 -0.28
CA ALA A 429 -8.51 24.22 0.80
C ALA A 429 -7.81 22.86 0.85
N VAL A 430 -8.54 21.76 0.67
CA VAL A 430 -7.99 20.40 0.59
C VAL A 430 -7.02 20.27 -0.60
N VAL A 431 -7.38 20.79 -1.78
CA VAL A 431 -6.50 20.81 -2.96
C VAL A 431 -5.18 21.53 -2.67
N ARG A 432 -5.26 22.75 -2.10
CA ARG A 432 -4.05 23.52 -1.72
C ARG A 432 -3.18 22.78 -0.71
N LYS A 433 -3.79 22.11 0.27
CA LYS A 433 -3.09 21.26 1.24
C LYS A 433 -2.32 20.15 0.56
N TYR A 434 -2.96 19.39 -0.33
CA TYR A 434 -2.30 18.31 -1.06
C TYR A 434 -1.17 18.82 -1.96
N ARG A 435 -1.40 19.93 -2.67
CA ARG A 435 -0.36 20.57 -3.50
C ARG A 435 0.87 20.95 -2.68
N ALA A 436 0.67 21.53 -1.50
CA ALA A 436 1.77 21.92 -0.60
C ALA A 436 2.57 20.71 -0.08
N LEU A 437 1.95 19.53 -0.01
CA LEU A 437 2.58 18.27 0.36
C LEU A 437 3.22 17.53 -0.83
N GLY A 438 3.15 18.11 -2.03
CA GLY A 438 3.75 17.57 -3.25
C GLY A 438 2.93 16.44 -3.89
N PHE A 439 1.63 16.40 -3.68
CA PHE A 439 0.74 15.49 -4.42
C PHE A 439 0.55 16.00 -5.85
N GLU A 440 0.43 15.05 -6.78
CA GLU A 440 0.24 15.29 -8.21
C GLU A 440 -1.23 15.31 -8.60
N GLN A 441 -2.09 14.61 -7.87
CA GLN A 441 -3.51 14.47 -8.15
C GLN A 441 -4.37 14.61 -6.89
N VAL A 442 -5.67 14.85 -7.09
CA VAL A 442 -6.72 14.73 -6.07
C VAL A 442 -7.63 13.57 -6.43
N LYS A 443 -7.85 12.63 -5.50
CA LYS A 443 -8.80 11.52 -5.65
C LYS A 443 -10.14 11.89 -5.02
N LEU A 444 -11.18 12.00 -5.82
CA LEU A 444 -12.57 12.15 -5.37
C LEU A 444 -13.13 10.81 -4.89
N TYR A 445 -13.98 10.87 -3.85
CA TYR A 445 -14.75 9.73 -3.39
C TYR A 445 -16.26 9.96 -3.54
N SER A 446 -17.09 9.14 -2.87
CA SER A 446 -18.48 8.93 -3.28
C SER A 446 -19.49 10.01 -2.86
N LEU A 447 -19.22 10.79 -1.79
CA LEU A 447 -20.23 11.66 -1.16
C LEU A 447 -20.11 13.15 -1.50
N LEU A 448 -19.20 13.50 -2.41
CA LEU A 448 -19.03 14.90 -2.82
C LEU A 448 -20.23 15.41 -3.62
N THR A 449 -20.63 16.67 -3.35
CA THR A 449 -21.65 17.33 -4.14
C THR A 449 -21.10 17.87 -5.46
N PRO A 450 -21.93 18.07 -6.51
CA PRO A 450 -21.47 18.60 -7.79
C PRO A 450 -20.75 19.95 -7.68
N ALA A 451 -21.20 20.83 -6.79
CA ALA A 451 -20.56 22.14 -6.56
C ALA A 451 -19.14 21.99 -5.97
N VAL A 452 -18.95 21.06 -5.05
CA VAL A 452 -17.66 20.78 -4.43
C VAL A 452 -16.71 20.13 -5.45
N VAL A 453 -17.21 19.17 -6.25
CA VAL A 453 -16.43 18.53 -7.33
C VAL A 453 -15.87 19.58 -8.29
N ARG A 454 -16.72 20.49 -8.77
CA ARG A 454 -16.29 21.59 -9.67
C ARG A 454 -15.24 22.48 -9.02
N ALA A 455 -15.43 22.87 -7.76
CA ALA A 455 -14.49 23.72 -7.04
C ALA A 455 -13.14 23.04 -6.81
N ILE A 456 -13.12 21.72 -6.55
CA ILE A 456 -11.90 20.92 -6.45
C ILE A 456 -11.20 20.87 -7.81
N ALA A 457 -11.93 20.58 -8.90
CA ALA A 457 -11.37 20.49 -10.23
C ALA A 457 -10.76 21.83 -10.71
N ASP A 458 -11.49 22.93 -10.58
CA ASP A 458 -11.03 24.26 -10.93
C ASP A 458 -9.73 24.62 -10.19
N GLU A 459 -9.66 24.35 -8.88
CA GLU A 459 -8.48 24.66 -8.08
C GLU A 459 -7.31 23.70 -8.39
N ALA A 460 -7.59 22.42 -8.61
CA ALA A 460 -6.58 21.42 -8.99
C ALA A 460 -5.93 21.80 -10.32
N HIS A 461 -6.71 22.09 -11.35
CA HIS A 461 -6.22 22.49 -12.66
C HIS A 461 -5.43 23.81 -12.59
N ARG A 462 -5.92 24.79 -11.81
CA ARG A 462 -5.19 26.05 -11.58
C ARG A 462 -3.80 25.83 -10.97
N LEU A 463 -3.64 24.78 -10.16
CA LEU A 463 -2.38 24.41 -9.51
C LEU A 463 -1.55 23.38 -10.30
N GLY A 464 -1.97 23.01 -11.51
CA GLY A 464 -1.30 22.00 -12.34
C GLY A 464 -1.42 20.58 -11.79
N MET A 465 -2.50 20.29 -11.08
CA MET A 465 -2.89 18.94 -10.62
C MET A 465 -4.03 18.43 -11.49
N THR A 466 -4.18 17.11 -11.57
CA THR A 466 -5.33 16.45 -12.20
C THR A 466 -6.25 15.83 -11.16
N VAL A 467 -7.51 15.59 -11.56
CA VAL A 467 -8.57 15.03 -10.71
C VAL A 467 -8.90 13.62 -11.15
N THR A 468 -8.85 12.68 -10.22
CA THR A 468 -9.09 11.25 -10.44
C THR A 468 -10.06 10.71 -9.41
N GLY A 469 -10.51 9.47 -9.54
CA GLY A 469 -11.21 8.74 -8.48
C GLY A 469 -12.57 8.19 -8.87
N HIS A 470 -13.39 7.95 -7.87
CA HIS A 470 -14.76 7.52 -8.05
C HIS A 470 -15.62 8.63 -8.66
N VAL A 471 -16.58 8.26 -9.46
CA VAL A 471 -17.65 9.18 -9.82
C VAL A 471 -18.56 9.34 -8.58
N PRO A 472 -18.68 10.55 -8.01
CA PRO A 472 -19.55 10.77 -6.86
C PRO A 472 -21.00 10.36 -7.16
N THR A 473 -21.69 9.79 -6.18
CA THR A 473 -23.05 9.23 -6.36
C THR A 473 -24.09 10.25 -6.81
N ALA A 474 -23.83 11.53 -6.59
CA ALA A 474 -24.68 12.63 -7.04
C ALA A 474 -24.50 13.00 -8.52
N LEU A 475 -23.57 12.37 -9.24
CA LEU A 475 -23.23 12.68 -10.63
C LEU A 475 -23.35 11.44 -11.53
N THR A 476 -23.69 11.65 -12.79
CA THR A 476 -23.44 10.68 -13.84
C THR A 476 -21.97 10.74 -14.28
N VAL A 477 -21.47 9.72 -14.98
CA VAL A 477 -20.11 9.71 -15.53
C VAL A 477 -19.86 10.95 -16.41
N ALA A 478 -20.77 11.25 -17.32
CA ALA A 478 -20.66 12.43 -18.18
C ALA A 478 -20.61 13.73 -17.38
N ALA A 479 -21.52 13.90 -16.39
CA ALA A 479 -21.55 15.09 -15.56
C ALA A 479 -20.30 15.25 -14.68
N ALA A 480 -19.69 14.16 -14.23
CA ALA A 480 -18.44 14.18 -13.48
C ALA A 480 -17.26 14.65 -14.34
N VAL A 481 -17.18 14.15 -15.57
CA VAL A 481 -16.19 14.59 -16.57
C VAL A 481 -16.40 16.07 -16.94
N ASP A 482 -17.65 16.48 -17.17
CA ASP A 482 -17.99 17.89 -17.45
C ASP A 482 -17.73 18.82 -16.24
N SER A 483 -17.65 18.24 -15.04
CA SER A 483 -17.26 18.97 -13.83
C SER A 483 -15.74 19.02 -13.61
N GLY A 484 -14.95 18.43 -14.51
CA GLY A 484 -13.48 18.52 -14.53
C GLY A 484 -12.75 17.28 -13.99
N MET A 485 -13.39 16.10 -13.90
CA MET A 485 -12.65 14.86 -13.66
C MET A 485 -11.85 14.44 -14.88
N ASP A 486 -10.53 14.31 -14.74
CA ASP A 486 -9.61 13.90 -15.80
C ASP A 486 -9.50 12.38 -15.94
N HIS A 487 -9.49 11.67 -14.81
CA HIS A 487 -9.40 10.21 -14.77
C HIS A 487 -10.57 9.64 -13.98
N ILE A 488 -11.12 8.54 -14.46
CA ILE A 488 -12.19 7.77 -13.78
C ILE A 488 -11.59 6.45 -13.29
N ALA A 489 -11.64 6.24 -11.99
CA ALA A 489 -11.28 4.98 -11.36
C ALA A 489 -12.45 4.00 -11.40
N HIS A 490 -12.13 2.73 -11.52
CA HIS A 490 -13.07 1.64 -11.72
C HIS A 490 -13.83 1.76 -13.05
N LEU A 491 -14.84 0.98 -13.24
CA LEU A 491 -15.63 1.02 -14.47
C LEU A 491 -17.11 1.31 -14.13
N PRO A 492 -17.48 2.58 -13.84
CA PRO A 492 -18.85 2.93 -13.46
C PRO A 492 -19.82 3.00 -14.66
N ILE A 493 -19.48 2.35 -15.79
CA ILE A 493 -20.28 2.27 -17.00
C ILE A 493 -21.16 1.03 -16.93
N ARG A 494 -22.48 1.21 -17.02
CA ARG A 494 -23.46 0.13 -16.95
C ARG A 494 -24.19 0.01 -18.28
N GLY A 495 -24.59 -1.21 -18.61
CA GLY A 495 -25.33 -1.52 -19.83
C GLY A 495 -24.52 -2.38 -20.79
N ASP A 496 -25.06 -2.59 -21.98
CA ASP A 496 -24.42 -3.31 -23.05
C ASP A 496 -23.44 -2.38 -23.79
N ALA A 497 -22.24 -2.86 -24.07
CA ALA A 497 -21.22 -2.09 -24.77
C ALA A 497 -21.69 -1.58 -26.14
N SER A 498 -22.58 -2.32 -26.81
CA SER A 498 -23.14 -1.95 -28.14
C SER A 498 -24.34 -1.02 -28.09
N SER A 499 -24.89 -0.75 -26.88
CA SER A 499 -26.05 0.14 -26.73
C SER A 499 -25.73 1.58 -27.10
N ASP A 500 -26.68 2.28 -27.72
CA ASP A 500 -26.51 3.70 -28.10
C ASP A 500 -26.14 4.59 -26.93
N SER A 501 -26.65 4.31 -25.74
CA SER A 501 -26.35 5.10 -24.52
C SER A 501 -24.89 4.95 -24.11
N VAL A 502 -24.37 3.73 -24.13
CA VAL A 502 -22.96 3.45 -23.80
C VAL A 502 -22.04 3.98 -24.90
N GLN A 503 -22.39 3.82 -26.18
CA GLN A 503 -21.60 4.35 -27.29
C GLN A 503 -21.52 5.90 -27.26
N ARG A 504 -22.61 6.59 -26.95
CA ARG A 504 -22.59 8.06 -26.76
C ARG A 504 -21.71 8.47 -25.59
N LEU A 505 -21.74 7.73 -24.48
CA LEU A 505 -20.88 8.00 -23.33
C LEU A 505 -19.40 7.79 -23.69
N ILE A 506 -19.07 6.70 -24.38
CA ILE A 506 -17.69 6.41 -24.84
C ILE A 506 -17.20 7.54 -25.79
N ALA A 507 -18.04 8.00 -26.72
CA ALA A 507 -17.69 9.11 -27.61
C ALA A 507 -17.41 10.39 -26.80
N HIS A 508 -18.23 10.69 -25.79
CA HIS A 508 -18.02 11.82 -24.89
C HIS A 508 -16.71 11.71 -24.09
N LEU A 509 -16.40 10.56 -23.51
CA LEU A 509 -15.14 10.31 -22.79
C LEU A 509 -13.92 10.50 -23.71
N ARG A 510 -14.00 10.03 -24.96
CA ARG A 510 -12.94 10.24 -25.96
C ARG A 510 -12.76 11.71 -26.30
N GLU A 511 -13.85 12.44 -26.56
CA GLU A 511 -13.82 13.88 -26.88
C GLU A 511 -13.18 14.69 -25.74
N ARG A 512 -13.46 14.33 -24.50
CA ARG A 512 -12.90 14.97 -23.30
C ARG A 512 -11.47 14.53 -22.98
N GLY A 513 -10.95 13.51 -23.66
CA GLY A 513 -9.64 12.93 -23.35
C GLY A 513 -9.56 12.24 -21.98
N THR A 514 -10.72 11.80 -21.46
CA THR A 514 -10.81 11.18 -20.13
C THR A 514 -10.04 9.86 -20.11
N VAL A 515 -9.24 9.66 -19.07
CA VAL A 515 -8.49 8.41 -18.83
C VAL A 515 -9.32 7.46 -17.97
N ILE A 516 -9.38 6.20 -18.36
CA ILE A 516 -10.10 5.16 -17.62
C ILE A 516 -9.11 4.20 -16.96
N ASP A 517 -9.31 3.97 -15.67
CA ASP A 517 -8.61 3.03 -14.80
C ASP A 517 -9.59 1.93 -14.34
N PRO A 518 -9.75 0.84 -15.09
CA PRO A 518 -10.87 -0.09 -14.88
C PRO A 518 -10.77 -0.90 -13.59
N THR A 519 -9.57 -1.19 -13.10
CA THR A 519 -9.32 -2.12 -12.00
C THR A 519 -10.06 -3.47 -12.17
N ALA A 520 -10.00 -4.01 -13.39
CA ALA A 520 -10.77 -5.20 -13.77
C ALA A 520 -10.36 -6.44 -12.94
N SER A 521 -9.08 -6.58 -12.63
CA SER A 521 -8.55 -7.66 -11.79
C SER A 521 -9.07 -7.61 -10.35
N TRP A 522 -9.30 -6.41 -9.82
CA TRP A 522 -9.98 -6.23 -8.52
C TRP A 522 -11.45 -6.61 -8.58
N GLY A 523 -12.14 -6.17 -9.64
CA GLY A 523 -13.54 -6.54 -9.90
C GLY A 523 -13.71 -8.05 -10.02
N GLU A 524 -12.83 -8.75 -10.75
CA GLU A 524 -12.81 -10.20 -10.85
C GLU A 524 -12.60 -10.85 -9.47
N LEU A 525 -11.59 -10.38 -8.70
CA LEU A 525 -11.28 -10.92 -7.37
C LEU A 525 -12.42 -10.75 -6.37
N LEU A 526 -13.16 -9.65 -6.42
CA LEU A 526 -14.30 -9.42 -5.53
C LEU A 526 -15.54 -10.21 -5.92
N GLN A 527 -15.74 -10.46 -7.23
CA GLN A 527 -17.00 -10.98 -7.75
C GLN A 527 -16.91 -12.44 -8.21
N HIS A 528 -15.73 -13.08 -8.14
CA HIS A 528 -15.60 -14.47 -8.52
C HIS A 528 -16.43 -15.39 -7.60
N SER A 529 -16.78 -16.57 -8.09
CA SER A 529 -17.38 -17.62 -7.27
C SER A 529 -16.34 -18.24 -6.34
N THR A 530 -16.63 -18.35 -5.06
CA THR A 530 -15.74 -19.06 -4.11
C THR A 530 -15.63 -20.56 -4.40
N ALA A 531 -16.47 -21.11 -5.27
CA ALA A 531 -16.35 -22.47 -5.79
C ALA A 531 -15.19 -22.63 -6.79
N GLU A 532 -14.70 -21.52 -7.36
CA GLU A 532 -13.57 -21.52 -8.29
C GLU A 532 -12.26 -21.21 -7.54
N PRO A 533 -11.22 -22.07 -7.67
CA PRO A 533 -9.94 -21.81 -7.05
C PRO A 533 -9.29 -20.52 -7.59
N LEU A 534 -8.90 -19.62 -6.70
CA LEU A 534 -8.20 -18.38 -7.08
C LEU A 534 -6.95 -18.61 -7.94
N ALA A 535 -6.27 -19.74 -7.76
CA ALA A 535 -5.08 -20.09 -8.52
C ALA A 535 -5.33 -20.19 -10.05
N ASN A 536 -6.60 -20.36 -10.48
CA ASN A 536 -6.95 -20.43 -11.91
C ASN A 536 -6.69 -19.10 -12.62
N PHE A 537 -6.89 -17.97 -11.95
CA PHE A 537 -6.69 -16.63 -12.52
C PHE A 537 -5.67 -15.78 -11.75
N GLN A 538 -5.36 -16.15 -10.50
CA GLN A 538 -4.31 -15.51 -9.67
C GLN A 538 -3.27 -16.55 -9.19
N PRO A 539 -2.47 -17.13 -10.09
CA PRO A 539 -1.52 -18.20 -9.72
C PRO A 539 -0.45 -17.73 -8.72
N GLY A 540 -0.23 -16.42 -8.59
CA GLY A 540 0.68 -15.83 -7.60
C GLY A 540 0.28 -16.10 -6.15
N ILE A 541 -0.98 -16.47 -5.87
CA ILE A 541 -1.46 -16.73 -4.49
C ILE A 541 -0.63 -17.81 -3.77
N ALA A 542 -0.10 -18.79 -4.50
CA ALA A 542 0.74 -19.85 -3.94
C ALA A 542 2.08 -19.33 -3.38
N LYS A 543 2.50 -18.15 -3.76
CA LYS A 543 3.76 -17.51 -3.33
C LYS A 543 3.59 -16.57 -2.14
N LEU A 544 2.36 -16.25 -1.78
CA LEU A 544 2.07 -15.30 -0.70
C LEU A 544 2.47 -15.86 0.68
N PRO A 545 2.89 -15.00 1.60
CA PRO A 545 2.98 -15.35 3.02
C PRO A 545 1.65 -15.95 3.52
N PRO A 546 1.67 -16.99 4.38
CA PRO A 546 0.47 -17.72 4.76
C PRO A 546 -0.68 -16.84 5.31
N VAL A 547 -0.35 -15.86 6.13
CA VAL A 547 -1.33 -14.92 6.72
C VAL A 547 -2.04 -14.11 5.63
N LEU A 548 -1.29 -13.64 4.62
CA LEU A 548 -1.83 -12.88 3.50
C LEU A 548 -2.64 -13.80 2.56
N ALA A 549 -2.13 -15.00 2.27
CA ALA A 549 -2.82 -15.98 1.45
C ALA A 549 -4.19 -16.36 2.02
N GLN A 550 -4.29 -16.59 3.34
CA GLN A 550 -5.56 -16.90 4.03
C GLN A 550 -6.59 -15.77 3.82
N ARG A 551 -6.16 -14.52 3.92
CA ARG A 551 -7.04 -13.38 3.73
C ARG A 551 -7.56 -13.30 2.29
N ILE A 552 -6.65 -13.39 1.31
CA ILE A 552 -7.02 -13.31 -0.11
C ILE A 552 -7.93 -14.49 -0.49
N ALA A 553 -7.65 -15.70 0.00
CA ALA A 553 -8.48 -16.89 -0.25
C ALA A 553 -9.92 -16.78 0.31
N ALA A 554 -10.17 -15.86 1.23
CA ALA A 554 -11.51 -15.62 1.77
C ALA A 554 -12.34 -14.61 0.92
N MET A 555 -11.78 -14.08 -0.16
CA MET A 555 -12.48 -13.14 -1.05
C MET A 555 -13.39 -13.90 -2.03
N GLY A 556 -14.29 -13.18 -2.68
CA GLY A 556 -15.27 -13.74 -3.61
C GLY A 556 -16.67 -13.88 -3.00
N ILE A 557 -17.61 -14.41 -3.79
CA ILE A 557 -19.03 -14.50 -3.44
C ILE A 557 -19.47 -15.97 -3.42
N ALA A 558 -19.80 -16.47 -2.23
CA ALA A 558 -20.20 -17.89 -2.04
C ALA A 558 -21.57 -18.24 -2.67
N THR A 559 -22.45 -17.25 -2.84
CA THR A 559 -23.81 -17.43 -3.40
C THR A 559 -23.87 -17.25 -4.91
N VAL A 560 -22.73 -17.02 -5.57
CA VAL A 560 -22.64 -16.84 -7.03
C VAL A 560 -21.95 -18.06 -7.62
N ASP A 561 -22.56 -18.66 -8.65
CA ASP A 561 -21.92 -19.73 -9.44
C ASP A 561 -20.87 -19.14 -10.40
N SER A 562 -19.93 -20.02 -10.86
CA SER A 562 -18.84 -19.60 -11.75
C SER A 562 -19.34 -19.05 -13.09
N ALA A 563 -20.43 -19.60 -13.66
CA ALA A 563 -20.96 -19.13 -14.94
C ALA A 563 -21.48 -17.68 -14.83
N THR A 564 -22.20 -17.37 -13.76
CA THR A 564 -22.67 -16.00 -13.47
C THR A 564 -21.49 -15.05 -13.23
N ALA A 565 -20.46 -15.47 -12.49
CA ALA A 565 -19.26 -14.66 -12.27
C ALA A 565 -18.53 -14.37 -13.59
N HIS A 566 -18.31 -15.39 -14.43
CA HIS A 566 -17.69 -15.24 -15.76
C HIS A 566 -18.51 -14.35 -16.70
N ALA A 567 -19.85 -14.47 -16.68
CA ALA A 567 -20.71 -13.59 -17.48
C ALA A 567 -20.62 -12.10 -17.04
N ARG A 568 -20.45 -11.83 -15.74
CA ARG A 568 -20.19 -10.46 -15.25
C ARG A 568 -18.85 -9.94 -15.73
N LEU A 569 -17.80 -10.75 -15.63
CA LEU A 569 -16.47 -10.38 -16.12
C LEU A 569 -16.49 -10.12 -17.63
N ALA A 570 -17.13 -10.99 -18.43
CA ALA A 570 -17.25 -10.82 -19.87
C ALA A 570 -17.91 -9.48 -20.26
N ARG A 571 -18.96 -9.06 -19.54
CA ARG A 571 -19.58 -7.72 -19.74
C ARG A 571 -18.61 -6.58 -19.43
N THR A 572 -17.85 -6.69 -18.34
CA THR A 572 -16.81 -5.70 -17.98
C THR A 572 -15.77 -5.60 -19.09
N LEU A 573 -15.27 -6.74 -19.59
CA LEU A 573 -14.27 -6.79 -20.67
C LEU A 573 -14.81 -6.24 -21.99
N SER A 574 -16.10 -6.49 -22.31
CA SER A 574 -16.75 -5.92 -23.51
C SER A 574 -16.74 -4.39 -23.48
N ILE A 575 -17.01 -3.77 -22.32
CA ILE A 575 -16.96 -2.31 -22.19
C ILE A 575 -15.51 -1.79 -22.29
N ILE A 576 -14.55 -2.46 -21.66
CA ILE A 576 -13.12 -2.10 -21.75
C ILE A 576 -12.65 -2.17 -23.22
N GLY A 577 -13.02 -3.24 -23.94
CA GLY A 577 -12.72 -3.37 -25.38
C GLY A 577 -13.35 -2.28 -26.23
N ALA A 578 -14.61 -1.88 -25.95
CA ALA A 578 -15.27 -0.79 -26.65
C ALA A 578 -14.61 0.58 -26.38
N LEU A 579 -14.19 0.85 -25.15
CA LEU A 579 -13.41 2.05 -24.80
C LEU A 579 -12.10 2.09 -25.59
N HIS A 580 -11.36 0.99 -25.60
CA HIS A 580 -10.10 0.87 -26.33
C HIS A 580 -10.29 1.07 -27.84
N ALA A 581 -11.24 0.36 -28.43
CA ALA A 581 -11.55 0.46 -29.87
C ALA A 581 -11.95 1.88 -30.29
N ALA A 582 -12.59 2.62 -29.40
CA ALA A 582 -12.94 4.03 -29.61
C ALA A 582 -11.75 4.99 -29.41
N GLY A 583 -10.60 4.53 -28.92
CA GLY A 583 -9.42 5.33 -28.64
C GLY A 583 -9.46 6.10 -27.30
N VAL A 584 -10.32 5.71 -26.36
CA VAL A 584 -10.27 6.22 -24.97
C VAL A 584 -9.05 5.65 -24.28
N PRO A 585 -8.19 6.48 -23.64
CA PRO A 585 -7.01 5.99 -22.94
C PRO A 585 -7.41 5.08 -21.76
N VAL A 586 -6.93 3.85 -21.76
CA VAL A 586 -7.08 2.88 -20.67
C VAL A 586 -5.73 2.64 -20.04
N ILE A 587 -5.64 2.77 -18.72
CA ILE A 587 -4.42 2.57 -17.93
C ILE A 587 -4.57 1.37 -17.00
N ALA A 588 -3.46 0.74 -16.62
CA ALA A 588 -3.49 -0.43 -15.77
C ALA A 588 -3.39 -0.06 -14.29
N GLY A 589 -4.48 -0.24 -13.56
CA GLY A 589 -4.56 -0.10 -12.11
C GLY A 589 -5.22 -1.31 -11.46
N THR A 590 -4.86 -1.65 -10.21
CA THR A 590 -5.24 -2.92 -9.60
C THR A 590 -6.10 -2.81 -8.34
N ASP A 591 -6.19 -1.64 -7.74
CA ASP A 591 -6.81 -1.43 -6.42
C ASP A 591 -6.27 -2.44 -5.37
N GLU A 592 -4.97 -2.73 -5.47
CA GLU A 592 -4.15 -3.70 -4.73
C GLU A 592 -4.42 -5.18 -5.07
N GLY A 593 -5.64 -5.68 -5.01
CA GLY A 593 -5.98 -7.07 -5.29
C GLY A 593 -5.06 -8.08 -4.58
N VAL A 594 -4.34 -8.89 -5.38
CA VAL A 594 -3.27 -9.76 -4.89
C VAL A 594 -1.94 -9.01 -5.03
N PRO A 595 -1.26 -8.65 -3.92
CA PRO A 595 -0.08 -7.78 -3.90
C PRO A 595 0.97 -8.16 -4.94
N GLY A 596 1.31 -7.20 -5.81
CA GLY A 596 2.32 -7.35 -6.85
C GLY A 596 1.94 -8.30 -8.01
N PHE A 597 0.85 -9.05 -7.90
CA PHE A 597 0.43 -10.02 -8.93
C PHE A 597 -0.78 -9.56 -9.74
N SER A 598 -1.64 -8.72 -9.17
CA SER A 598 -2.86 -8.25 -9.86
C SER A 598 -2.57 -7.41 -11.09
N VAL A 599 -1.44 -6.70 -11.16
CA VAL A 599 -1.04 -5.94 -12.36
C VAL A 599 -0.87 -6.85 -13.60
N TYR A 600 -0.35 -8.05 -13.40
CA TYR A 600 -0.23 -9.01 -14.50
C TYR A 600 -1.61 -9.49 -14.96
N ARG A 601 -2.52 -9.72 -14.00
CA ARG A 601 -3.89 -10.12 -14.34
C ARG A 601 -4.63 -9.00 -15.05
N GLU A 602 -4.43 -7.75 -14.64
CA GLU A 602 -5.00 -6.58 -15.32
C GLU A 602 -4.57 -6.55 -16.80
N ILE A 603 -3.27 -6.72 -17.07
CA ILE A 603 -2.72 -6.78 -18.43
C ILE A 603 -3.30 -7.98 -19.24
N GLU A 604 -3.44 -9.16 -18.60
CA GLU A 604 -4.06 -10.34 -19.24
C GLU A 604 -5.54 -10.10 -19.59
N LEU A 605 -6.27 -9.42 -18.70
CA LEU A 605 -7.67 -9.06 -18.92
C LEU A 605 -7.85 -8.06 -20.07
N TYR A 606 -6.89 -7.16 -20.29
CA TYR A 606 -6.92 -6.24 -21.44
C TYR A 606 -6.76 -7.01 -22.76
N VAL A 607 -5.87 -7.99 -22.81
CA VAL A 607 -5.79 -8.87 -24.00
C VAL A 607 -7.09 -9.65 -24.19
N ALA A 608 -7.71 -10.15 -23.13
CA ALA A 608 -9.01 -10.80 -23.20
C ALA A 608 -10.15 -9.84 -23.62
N ALA A 609 -9.98 -8.53 -23.40
CA ALA A 609 -10.90 -7.48 -23.85
C ALA A 609 -10.67 -7.03 -25.30
N GLY A 610 -9.66 -7.60 -26.01
CA GLY A 610 -9.40 -7.32 -27.42
C GLY A 610 -8.18 -6.44 -27.72
N PHE A 611 -7.39 -6.06 -26.70
CA PHE A 611 -6.10 -5.41 -26.94
C PHE A 611 -5.11 -6.40 -27.54
N THR A 612 -4.23 -5.94 -28.42
CA THR A 612 -3.04 -6.72 -28.75
C THR A 612 -2.12 -6.81 -27.52
N PRO A 613 -1.24 -7.83 -27.43
CA PRO A 613 -0.27 -7.89 -26.32
C PRO A 613 0.56 -6.60 -26.17
N MET A 614 0.97 -5.97 -27.27
CA MET A 614 1.71 -4.70 -27.24
C MET A 614 0.88 -3.56 -26.63
N GLU A 615 -0.38 -3.42 -27.01
CA GLU A 615 -1.27 -2.38 -26.48
C GLU A 615 -1.55 -2.58 -24.99
N ALA A 616 -1.76 -3.82 -24.55
CA ALA A 616 -1.94 -4.16 -23.15
C ALA A 616 -0.69 -3.83 -22.30
N LEU A 617 0.52 -4.12 -22.82
CA LEU A 617 1.77 -3.72 -22.17
C LEU A 617 1.92 -2.20 -22.13
N ARG A 618 1.56 -1.50 -23.20
CA ARG A 618 1.60 -0.03 -23.23
C ARG A 618 0.61 0.61 -22.27
N ALA A 619 -0.54 0.00 -22.02
CA ALA A 619 -1.48 0.46 -20.98
C ALA A 619 -0.83 0.48 -19.59
N ALA A 620 0.04 -0.48 -19.30
CA ALA A 620 0.80 -0.59 -18.06
C ALA A 620 2.20 0.09 -18.13
N THR A 621 2.52 0.85 -19.17
CA THR A 621 3.83 1.52 -19.33
C THR A 621 3.66 2.92 -19.92
N ALA A 622 3.73 3.07 -21.24
CA ALA A 622 3.73 4.37 -21.93
C ALA A 622 2.43 5.17 -21.73
N VAL A 623 1.26 4.52 -21.80
CA VAL A 623 -0.04 5.20 -21.62
C VAL A 623 -0.20 5.68 -20.18
N SER A 624 0.21 4.86 -19.20
CA SER A 624 0.20 5.24 -17.78
C SER A 624 1.16 6.41 -17.49
N ALA A 625 2.38 6.37 -18.04
CA ALA A 625 3.33 7.48 -17.91
C ALA A 625 2.77 8.78 -18.50
N LYS A 626 2.15 8.71 -19.69
CA LYS A 626 1.49 9.86 -20.33
C LYS A 626 0.33 10.40 -19.52
N ALA A 627 -0.51 9.52 -18.94
CA ALA A 627 -1.61 9.93 -18.09
C ALA A 627 -1.15 10.71 -16.84
N MET A 628 0.10 10.51 -16.42
CA MET A 628 0.74 11.24 -15.31
C MET A 628 1.59 12.42 -15.76
N GLY A 629 1.67 12.74 -17.07
CA GLY A 629 2.55 13.79 -17.60
C GLY A 629 4.04 13.48 -17.37
N MET A 630 4.42 12.21 -17.42
CA MET A 630 5.79 11.74 -17.17
C MET A 630 6.40 11.03 -18.39
N GLU A 631 5.78 11.12 -19.56
CA GLU A 631 6.19 10.44 -20.80
C GLU A 631 7.54 10.89 -21.33
N ASP A 632 7.99 12.08 -20.97
CA ASP A 632 9.34 12.60 -21.29
C ASP A 632 10.45 11.87 -20.54
N ARG A 633 10.13 11.22 -19.42
CA ARG A 633 11.09 10.59 -18.50
C ARG A 633 10.90 9.09 -18.31
N LEU A 634 9.70 8.56 -18.52
CA LEU A 634 9.30 7.19 -18.17
C LEU A 634 8.37 6.58 -19.24
N GLY A 635 8.05 5.29 -19.08
CA GLY A 635 7.04 4.58 -19.88
C GLY A 635 7.57 3.95 -21.17
N THR A 636 8.71 4.41 -21.67
CA THR A 636 9.40 3.82 -22.82
C THR A 636 10.90 3.72 -22.55
N LEU A 637 11.60 2.86 -23.32
CA LEU A 637 13.05 2.72 -23.26
C LEU A 637 13.69 3.49 -24.42
N GLU A 638 13.93 4.78 -24.19
CA GLU A 638 14.54 5.70 -25.13
C GLU A 638 15.71 6.45 -24.49
N THR A 639 16.70 6.80 -25.29
CA THR A 639 17.89 7.54 -24.84
C THR A 639 17.50 8.82 -24.09
N GLY A 640 18.10 9.03 -22.92
CA GLY A 640 17.87 10.17 -22.03
C GLY A 640 16.80 9.93 -20.96
N LYS A 641 15.91 8.96 -21.12
CA LYS A 641 14.89 8.61 -20.12
C LYS A 641 15.52 7.89 -18.92
N LEU A 642 14.80 7.86 -17.82
CA LEU A 642 15.22 7.15 -16.61
C LEU A 642 15.32 5.65 -16.90
N ALA A 643 16.34 5.00 -16.35
CA ALA A 643 16.56 3.58 -16.52
C ALA A 643 15.69 2.79 -15.54
N ASP A 644 14.39 2.75 -15.83
CA ASP A 644 13.38 1.96 -15.14
C ASP A 644 12.88 0.89 -16.11
N LEU A 645 13.28 -0.38 -15.91
CA LEU A 645 13.00 -1.48 -16.82
C LEU A 645 12.87 -2.81 -16.08
N VAL A 646 12.28 -3.78 -16.75
CA VAL A 646 12.21 -5.17 -16.30
C VAL A 646 12.81 -6.11 -17.33
N VAL A 647 13.38 -7.22 -16.83
CA VAL A 647 13.83 -8.35 -17.63
C VAL A 647 12.92 -9.53 -17.34
N LEU A 648 12.35 -10.09 -18.39
CA LEU A 648 11.48 -11.25 -18.35
C LEU A 648 12.22 -12.48 -18.89
N ASP A 649 11.96 -13.65 -18.32
CA ASP A 649 12.53 -14.92 -18.79
C ASP A 649 11.85 -15.47 -20.05
N ALA A 650 10.80 -14.80 -20.57
CA ALA A 650 10.14 -15.14 -21.82
C ALA A 650 9.43 -13.93 -22.42
N ASN A 651 9.13 -13.98 -23.74
CA ASN A 651 8.55 -12.88 -24.48
C ASN A 651 7.03 -12.75 -24.23
N PRO A 652 6.52 -11.63 -23.67
CA PRO A 652 5.10 -11.40 -23.43
C PRO A 652 4.29 -11.12 -24.71
N LEU A 653 4.95 -10.79 -25.83
CA LEU A 653 4.27 -10.65 -27.14
C LEU A 653 3.86 -11.99 -27.74
N GLU A 654 4.60 -13.07 -27.42
CA GLU A 654 4.23 -14.43 -27.83
C GLU A 654 3.09 -14.99 -26.98
N ARG A 655 3.13 -14.70 -25.67
CA ARG A 655 2.12 -15.11 -24.71
C ARG A 655 2.08 -14.09 -23.59
N ILE A 656 0.99 -13.36 -23.44
CA ILE A 656 0.88 -12.25 -22.47
C ILE A 656 1.17 -12.69 -21.03
N ALA A 657 0.82 -13.91 -20.63
CA ALA A 657 1.13 -14.45 -19.30
C ALA A 657 2.64 -14.50 -18.98
N ASN A 658 3.52 -14.37 -19.97
CA ASN A 658 4.97 -14.28 -19.78
C ASN A 658 5.38 -12.97 -19.06
N VAL A 659 4.51 -11.96 -18.99
CA VAL A 659 4.70 -10.75 -18.18
C VAL A 659 4.91 -11.08 -16.69
N ARG A 660 4.41 -12.22 -16.22
CA ARG A 660 4.61 -12.74 -14.85
C ARG A 660 6.03 -13.24 -14.56
N ARG A 661 6.86 -13.40 -15.59
CA ARG A 661 8.19 -14.03 -15.49
C ARG A 661 9.31 -13.01 -15.28
N VAL A 662 9.08 -12.04 -14.39
CA VAL A 662 10.07 -11.02 -14.03
C VAL A 662 11.23 -11.68 -13.29
N SER A 663 12.43 -11.62 -13.87
CA SER A 663 13.67 -12.13 -13.29
C SER A 663 14.55 -11.03 -12.71
N LEU A 664 14.63 -9.88 -13.40
CA LEU A 664 15.37 -8.71 -12.93
C LEU A 664 14.49 -7.46 -13.03
N VAL A 665 14.71 -6.53 -12.12
CA VAL A 665 14.08 -5.21 -12.14
C VAL A 665 15.14 -4.14 -11.96
N MET A 666 15.07 -3.09 -12.76
CA MET A 666 15.92 -1.91 -12.65
C MET A 666 15.06 -0.68 -12.35
N LYS A 667 15.47 0.09 -11.36
CA LYS A 667 14.91 1.41 -11.07
C LYS A 667 16.04 2.42 -10.87
N GLY A 668 16.00 3.52 -11.60
CA GLY A 668 17.02 4.55 -11.52
C GLY A 668 18.45 4.01 -11.76
N GLY A 669 18.61 3.07 -12.69
CA GLY A 669 19.89 2.47 -13.05
C GLY A 669 20.47 1.47 -12.07
N THR A 670 19.78 1.15 -10.98
CA THR A 670 20.17 0.05 -10.09
C THR A 670 19.38 -1.20 -10.44
N LEU A 671 20.08 -2.33 -10.62
CA LEU A 671 19.51 -3.61 -11.06
C LEU A 671 19.49 -4.63 -9.92
N TRP A 672 18.35 -5.25 -9.67
CA TRP A 672 18.16 -6.31 -8.66
C TRP A 672 17.57 -7.58 -9.26
N ARG A 673 17.78 -8.71 -8.58
CA ARG A 673 17.02 -9.93 -8.82
C ARG A 673 15.66 -9.82 -8.15
N SER A 674 14.60 -10.02 -8.91
CA SER A 674 13.22 -10.02 -8.38
C SER A 674 13.06 -11.03 -7.24
N ALA A 675 13.59 -12.24 -7.39
CA ALA A 675 13.53 -13.31 -6.38
C ALA A 675 14.17 -12.93 -5.03
N ASP A 676 15.22 -12.10 -5.02
CA ASP A 676 15.87 -11.67 -3.77
C ASP A 676 14.98 -10.69 -3.00
N ILE A 677 14.31 -9.80 -3.73
CA ILE A 677 13.35 -8.86 -3.13
C ILE A 677 12.13 -9.63 -2.58
N TRP A 678 11.56 -10.57 -3.36
CA TRP A 678 10.43 -11.40 -2.92
C TRP A 678 10.73 -12.13 -1.61
N ARG A 679 11.91 -12.75 -1.50
CA ARG A 679 12.34 -13.44 -0.28
C ARG A 679 12.48 -12.51 0.91
N ALA A 680 12.98 -11.30 0.70
CA ALA A 680 13.16 -10.32 1.78
C ALA A 680 11.83 -9.90 2.42
N VAL A 681 10.71 -9.95 1.69
CA VAL A 681 9.36 -9.65 2.19
C VAL A 681 8.53 -10.90 2.53
N GLY A 682 9.16 -12.08 2.56
CA GLY A 682 8.53 -13.33 2.99
C GLY A 682 7.69 -14.04 1.92
N PHE A 683 7.78 -13.64 0.65
CA PHE A 683 7.19 -14.36 -0.49
C PHE A 683 8.08 -15.53 -0.90
N ARG A 684 7.48 -16.61 -1.48
CA ARG A 684 8.19 -17.83 -1.89
C ARG A 684 8.51 -17.86 -3.38
#